data_cafaa61868708f7b9bbc50d236b9498d
#
_entry.id   cafaa61868708f7b9bbc50d236b9498d
#
_cell.length_a   1.000
_cell.length_b   1.000
_cell.length_c   1.000
_cell.angle_alpha   90.00
_cell.angle_beta   90.00
_cell.angle_gamma   90.00
#
_symmetry.space_group_name_H-M   'P 1'
#
loop_
_entity.id
_entity.type
_entity.pdbx_description
1 polymer ?
#
loop_
_entity_poly.entity_id
_entity_poly.type
_entity_poly.pdbx_seq_one_letter_code
_entity_poly.pdbx_strand_id
1 'polypeptide(L)'
;MAKEFKRYLVTSALPYANGPVHIGHLAGVYIPSDIYTRYLRLKGCDVISVCGSDEHGVPITIKARKEGVTPQQIVDRYHNLIKKSFEGLGMSFAIYSRTSSATHAATASEFFRKLYDEGKFIEKTSMQYYDEEAQTFLADRYIVGTCPKCGNDRAYGDQCEKCGSTLSPDELIDPHSAVSGSVPVKRETKHWYLPLDQYEGFLREWILDGHKEWKTNVYGQCKSWLDGGLQPRAVSRDLDWGIPVPVEGAEGKVLYVWFDAPIGYISATKDLTPDWEKYWKSEDTKMVHFIGKDNIVFHCIVFPSMLKAHGGYILPENVPANEFLNLEGDKISTSRNWAVWLHEYLEEFPGKEDVLRYVLCANAPETKDNDFIWKDFQARNNNELVAVLGNFVNRALVLTQKYYGGEVPACGEMNDYDRQTVAEVAAVKGSLEANIENYRFREALKDAMNIARIGNKYLADTEPWKVIKTDSGRVKTILNIALQITANTAIAIEPFMPFSASKILKMLAVEKFGWERLGAMDLIAAGHKIGEASLLFEKIEDDVIQRQLDKLAATKEANLAAENLQNIESQKDTIQFDDFQKMDIRVSTILAAEKVAKTKKLLKLTVDTGIDQRTIISGIAEYFTPEELIGRKALVLVNLAPRELKGIVSQGMILMAEDASGKLLLLGPNGNTNNGAIVG
;
A
#
# COMPACT_ATOMS: atom_id res chain seq x y z
N MET A 1 26.24 -6.00 27.56
CA MET A 1 25.19 -5.10 28.04
C MET A 1 24.48 -4.52 26.83
N ALA A 2 23.16 -4.43 26.84
CA ALA A 2 22.44 -3.76 25.76
C ALA A 2 22.90 -2.29 25.69
N LYS A 3 23.10 -1.76 24.49
CA LYS A 3 23.47 -0.35 24.27
C LYS A 3 22.32 0.53 24.75
N GLU A 4 22.60 1.46 25.66
CA GLU A 4 21.63 2.41 26.18
C GLU A 4 21.64 3.66 25.29
N PHE A 5 20.49 4.04 24.76
CA PHE A 5 20.35 5.19 23.89
C PHE A 5 19.73 6.37 24.63
N LYS A 6 20.26 7.55 24.42
CA LYS A 6 19.72 8.80 25.00
C LYS A 6 18.61 9.41 24.16
N ARG A 7 18.61 9.14 22.85
CA ARG A 7 17.70 9.74 21.88
C ARG A 7 17.21 8.73 20.88
N TYR A 8 16.13 9.09 20.24
CA TYR A 8 15.51 8.26 19.18
C TYR A 8 15.22 9.14 17.96
N LEU A 9 15.64 8.66 16.79
CA LEU A 9 15.26 9.19 15.49
C LEU A 9 14.37 8.14 14.80
N VAL A 10 13.09 8.44 14.68
CA VAL A 10 12.13 7.59 13.99
C VAL A 10 11.82 8.21 12.64
N THR A 11 12.04 7.48 11.57
CA THR A 11 11.66 7.92 10.21
C THR A 11 10.56 7.03 9.64
N SER A 12 9.70 7.62 8.85
CA SER A 12 8.68 6.89 8.07
C SER A 12 8.93 7.11 6.59
N ALA A 13 8.86 6.04 5.78
CA ALA A 13 9.04 6.14 4.35
C ALA A 13 8.19 7.26 3.75
N LEU A 14 8.80 8.09 2.92
CA LEU A 14 8.13 9.24 2.33
C LEU A 14 7.08 8.77 1.32
N PRO A 15 5.79 9.13 1.47
CA PRO A 15 4.79 8.83 0.46
C PRO A 15 5.03 9.67 -0.79
N TYR A 16 4.82 9.05 -1.94
CA TYR A 16 5.01 9.69 -3.24
C TYR A 16 3.87 10.68 -3.53
N ALA A 17 4.21 11.96 -3.81
CA ALA A 17 3.21 13.03 -3.96
C ALA A 17 2.55 13.04 -5.36
N ASN A 18 2.11 11.88 -5.85
CA ASN A 18 1.36 11.73 -7.09
C ASN A 18 -0.06 11.19 -6.89
N GLY A 19 -0.46 10.95 -5.66
CA GLY A 19 -1.78 10.45 -5.27
C GLY A 19 -2.02 10.53 -3.77
N PRO A 20 -3.25 10.27 -3.31
CA PRO A 20 -3.56 10.19 -1.89
C PRO A 20 -2.97 8.92 -1.25
N VAL A 21 -2.90 8.91 0.08
CA VAL A 21 -2.54 7.71 0.83
C VAL A 21 -3.75 6.83 1.09
N HIS A 22 -3.52 5.51 1.13
CA HIS A 22 -4.54 4.50 1.39
C HIS A 22 -4.17 3.60 2.57
N ILE A 23 -5.13 2.77 3.01
CA ILE A 23 -4.97 1.88 4.17
C ILE A 23 -3.73 0.97 4.11
N GLY A 24 -3.28 0.56 2.93
CA GLY A 24 -2.05 -0.22 2.76
C GLY A 24 -0.80 0.54 3.21
N HIS A 25 -0.69 1.83 2.86
CA HIS A 25 0.37 2.71 3.36
C HIS A 25 0.31 2.86 4.87
N LEU A 26 -0.91 3.04 5.43
CA LEU A 26 -1.11 3.21 6.87
C LEU A 26 -0.68 1.98 7.66
N ALA A 27 -1.14 0.80 7.27
CA ALA A 27 -0.82 -0.46 7.94
C ALA A 27 0.65 -0.88 7.74
N GLY A 28 1.21 -0.56 6.57
CA GLY A 28 2.59 -0.91 6.23
C GLY A 28 3.63 -0.07 6.97
N VAL A 29 3.38 1.23 7.12
CA VAL A 29 4.40 2.20 7.56
C VAL A 29 3.94 3.09 8.70
N TYR A 30 2.85 3.86 8.49
CA TYR A 30 2.60 5.05 9.29
C TYR A 30 2.03 4.74 10.67
N ILE A 31 1.06 3.83 10.78
CA ILE A 31 0.51 3.40 12.08
C ILE A 31 1.57 2.73 12.95
N PRO A 32 2.39 1.77 12.47
CA PRO A 32 3.48 1.21 13.25
C PRO A 32 4.48 2.26 13.76
N SER A 33 4.86 3.20 12.90
CA SER A 33 5.77 4.30 13.26
C SER A 33 5.19 5.21 14.32
N ASP A 34 3.91 5.58 14.20
CA ASP A 34 3.23 6.45 15.17
C ASP A 34 3.04 5.77 16.53
N ILE A 35 2.69 4.47 16.53
CA ILE A 35 2.59 3.67 17.77
C ILE A 35 3.93 3.68 18.51
N TYR A 36 5.04 3.39 17.82
CA TYR A 36 6.37 3.37 18.41
C TYR A 36 6.78 4.76 18.95
N THR A 37 6.53 5.80 18.16
CA THR A 37 6.83 7.19 18.54
C THR A 37 6.04 7.62 19.78
N ARG A 38 4.73 7.33 19.84
CA ARG A 38 3.88 7.66 20.99
C ARG A 38 4.31 6.93 22.26
N TYR A 39 4.63 5.64 22.13
CA TYR A 39 5.17 4.84 23.21
C TYR A 39 6.46 5.46 23.78
N LEU A 40 7.41 5.83 22.93
CA LEU A 40 8.67 6.47 23.39
C LEU A 40 8.41 7.81 24.10
N ARG A 41 7.48 8.61 23.58
CA ARG A 41 7.09 9.88 24.23
C ARG A 41 6.44 9.65 25.59
N LEU A 42 5.59 8.63 25.71
CA LEU A 42 5.00 8.26 27.01
C LEU A 42 6.06 7.79 28.02
N LYS A 43 7.13 7.16 27.55
CA LYS A 43 8.31 6.82 28.38
C LYS A 43 9.18 8.01 28.76
N GLY A 44 8.88 9.21 28.25
CA GLY A 44 9.71 10.40 28.47
C GLY A 44 11.03 10.42 27.71
N CYS A 45 11.16 9.60 26.64
CA CYS A 45 12.35 9.57 25.81
C CYS A 45 12.45 10.83 24.94
N ASP A 46 13.68 11.29 24.70
CA ASP A 46 13.97 12.29 23.66
C ASP A 46 13.82 11.65 22.29
N VAL A 47 12.68 11.91 21.63
CA VAL A 47 12.32 11.30 20.34
C VAL A 47 11.80 12.31 19.36
N ILE A 48 12.38 12.28 18.15
CA ILE A 48 11.84 12.97 16.99
C ILE A 48 11.34 11.95 15.96
N SER A 49 10.19 12.24 15.37
CA SER A 49 9.59 11.45 14.30
C SER A 49 9.48 12.30 13.06
N VAL A 50 10.17 11.90 11.99
CA VAL A 50 10.24 12.67 10.75
C VAL A 50 9.60 11.91 9.60
N CYS A 51 8.82 12.64 8.80
CA CYS A 51 8.24 12.18 7.55
C CYS A 51 8.16 13.36 6.58
N GLY A 52 7.70 13.12 5.39
CA GLY A 52 7.46 14.14 4.37
C GLY A 52 6.93 13.50 3.11
N SER A 53 6.74 14.27 2.05
CA SER A 53 6.40 13.76 0.72
C SER A 53 7.62 13.67 -0.18
N ASP A 54 7.71 12.55 -0.91
CA ASP A 54 8.64 12.41 -2.04
C ASP A 54 8.00 13.06 -3.27
N GLU A 55 8.65 14.08 -3.82
CA GLU A 55 8.07 15.00 -4.79
C GLU A 55 8.82 15.06 -6.12
N HIS A 56 9.82 14.22 -6.33
CA HIS A 56 10.60 14.18 -7.55
C HIS A 56 10.34 12.90 -8.36
N GLY A 57 10.72 12.93 -9.64
CA GLY A 57 10.71 11.76 -10.52
C GLY A 57 9.58 11.70 -11.55
N VAL A 58 9.72 10.72 -12.42
CA VAL A 58 8.93 10.52 -13.65
C VAL A 58 7.41 10.42 -13.46
N PRO A 59 6.86 9.69 -12.47
CA PRO A 59 5.40 9.58 -12.34
C PRO A 59 4.69 10.91 -12.06
N ILE A 60 5.38 11.87 -11.43
CA ILE A 60 4.83 13.22 -11.19
C ILE A 60 4.77 14.01 -12.49
N THR A 61 5.81 13.95 -13.31
CA THR A 61 5.85 14.65 -14.60
C THR A 61 4.85 14.06 -15.59
N ILE A 62 4.68 12.73 -15.62
CA ILE A 62 3.65 12.07 -16.42
C ILE A 62 2.25 12.57 -16.01
N LYS A 63 1.98 12.59 -14.71
CA LYS A 63 0.68 13.04 -14.19
C LYS A 63 0.44 14.52 -14.50
N ALA A 64 1.45 15.36 -14.32
CA ALA A 64 1.36 16.79 -14.62
C ALA A 64 1.02 17.02 -16.11
N ARG A 65 1.69 16.34 -17.02
CA ARG A 65 1.40 16.39 -18.46
C ARG A 65 -0.01 15.91 -18.78
N LYS A 66 -0.44 14.78 -18.22
CA LYS A 66 -1.79 14.24 -18.41
C LYS A 66 -2.89 15.18 -17.95
N GLU A 67 -2.65 15.93 -16.85
CA GLU A 67 -3.61 16.89 -16.29
C GLU A 67 -3.44 18.31 -16.86
N GLY A 68 -2.44 18.58 -17.69
CA GLY A 68 -2.18 19.91 -18.27
C GLY A 68 -1.73 20.95 -17.23
N VAL A 69 -1.04 20.52 -16.17
CA VAL A 69 -0.56 21.36 -15.07
C VAL A 69 0.96 21.20 -14.88
N THR A 70 1.56 22.03 -14.02
CA THR A 70 2.98 21.89 -13.69
C THR A 70 3.21 20.77 -12.66
N PRO A 71 4.43 20.14 -12.63
CA PRO A 71 4.80 19.19 -11.57
C PRO A 71 4.63 19.79 -10.18
N GLN A 72 4.98 21.07 -9.97
CA GLN A 72 4.82 21.77 -8.70
C GLN A 72 3.35 21.78 -8.24
N GLN A 73 2.41 22.04 -9.14
CA GLN A 73 0.98 22.02 -8.80
C GLN A 73 0.48 20.64 -8.39
N ILE A 74 1.01 19.58 -8.99
CA ILE A 74 0.71 18.19 -8.59
C ILE A 74 1.20 17.94 -7.16
N VAL A 75 2.47 18.20 -6.90
CA VAL A 75 3.07 17.90 -5.59
C VAL A 75 2.49 18.77 -4.48
N ASP A 76 2.18 20.05 -4.74
CA ASP A 76 1.51 20.92 -3.76
C ASP A 76 0.13 20.39 -3.37
N ARG A 77 -0.64 19.93 -4.36
CA ARG A 77 -1.95 19.34 -4.12
C ARG A 77 -1.87 18.11 -3.22
N TYR A 78 -1.01 17.14 -3.59
CA TYR A 78 -0.93 15.88 -2.87
C TYR A 78 -0.18 15.99 -1.55
N HIS A 79 0.86 16.82 -1.44
CA HIS A 79 1.49 17.14 -0.17
C HIS A 79 0.46 17.61 0.87
N ASN A 80 -0.34 18.63 0.50
CA ASN A 80 -1.34 19.20 1.39
C ASN A 80 -2.45 18.21 1.73
N LEU A 81 -2.93 17.42 0.75
CA LEU A 81 -3.94 16.39 0.97
C LEU A 81 -3.45 15.31 1.94
N ILE A 82 -2.25 14.80 1.72
CA ILE A 82 -1.65 13.75 2.55
C ILE A 82 -1.40 14.27 3.97
N LYS A 83 -0.80 15.44 4.10
CA LYS A 83 -0.54 16.10 5.39
C LYS A 83 -1.83 16.25 6.19
N LYS A 84 -2.86 16.84 5.60
CA LYS A 84 -4.19 17.02 6.24
C LYS A 84 -4.81 15.68 6.62
N SER A 85 -4.66 14.66 5.78
CA SER A 85 -5.19 13.32 6.07
C SER A 85 -4.47 12.66 7.24
N PHE A 86 -3.15 12.79 7.33
CA PHE A 86 -2.39 12.31 8.47
C PHE A 86 -2.75 13.04 9.76
N GLU A 87 -2.88 14.38 9.71
CA GLU A 87 -3.34 15.18 10.86
C GLU A 87 -4.74 14.74 11.32
N GLY A 88 -5.66 14.50 10.38
CA GLY A 88 -7.01 14.01 10.67
C GLY A 88 -7.02 12.62 11.32
N LEU A 89 -6.11 11.72 10.93
CA LEU A 89 -5.96 10.41 11.57
C LEU A 89 -5.20 10.48 12.91
N GLY A 90 -4.73 11.66 13.31
CA GLY A 90 -3.97 11.87 14.53
C GLY A 90 -2.52 11.37 14.48
N MET A 91 -1.92 11.33 13.28
CA MET A 91 -0.48 11.01 13.17
C MET A 91 0.36 12.10 13.84
N SER A 92 1.33 11.68 14.64
CA SER A 92 2.06 12.58 15.55
C SER A 92 3.51 12.85 15.12
N PHE A 93 3.73 13.03 13.80
CA PHE A 93 5.04 13.43 13.29
C PHE A 93 5.52 14.73 13.95
N ALA A 94 6.81 14.81 14.31
CA ALA A 94 7.42 16.06 14.75
C ALA A 94 7.49 17.07 13.59
N ILE A 95 7.69 16.56 12.37
CA ILE A 95 7.61 17.32 11.13
C ILE A 95 7.12 16.44 9.99
N TYR A 96 6.26 17.01 9.13
CA TYR A 96 5.93 16.47 7.81
C TYR A 96 6.45 17.44 6.75
N SER A 97 7.67 17.15 6.23
CA SER A 97 8.42 17.97 5.29
C SER A 97 8.14 17.57 3.83
N ARG A 98 8.98 18.03 2.89
CA ARG A 98 8.86 17.75 1.46
C ARG A 98 10.21 17.81 0.75
N THR A 99 10.42 16.97 -0.27
CA THR A 99 11.69 16.96 -1.02
C THR A 99 11.84 18.11 -2.02
N SER A 100 10.79 18.84 -2.35
CA SER A 100 10.86 20.07 -3.15
C SER A 100 11.18 21.33 -2.33
N SER A 101 11.49 21.20 -1.02
CA SER A 101 11.87 22.35 -0.19
C SER A 101 13.28 22.88 -0.50
N ALA A 102 13.51 24.17 -0.25
CA ALA A 102 14.82 24.79 -0.42
C ALA A 102 15.90 24.16 0.48
N THR A 103 15.54 23.80 1.73
CA THR A 103 16.44 23.11 2.66
C THR A 103 16.85 21.75 2.11
N HIS A 104 15.89 21.01 1.52
CA HIS A 104 16.20 19.72 0.93
C HIS A 104 17.11 19.88 -0.29
N ALA A 105 16.81 20.81 -1.21
CA ALA A 105 17.64 21.07 -2.38
C ALA A 105 19.09 21.42 -2.00
N ALA A 106 19.28 22.28 -0.99
CA ALA A 106 20.61 22.62 -0.48
C ALA A 106 21.30 21.40 0.13
N THR A 107 20.58 20.62 0.99
CA THR A 107 21.15 19.45 1.68
C THR A 107 21.56 18.35 0.71
N ALA A 108 20.71 18.02 -0.28
CA ALA A 108 21.00 17.00 -1.27
C ALA A 108 22.15 17.42 -2.23
N SER A 109 22.20 18.71 -2.59
CA SER A 109 23.29 19.27 -3.38
C SER A 109 24.64 19.23 -2.63
N GLU A 110 24.66 19.59 -1.34
CA GLU A 110 25.85 19.49 -0.49
C GLU A 110 26.30 18.03 -0.34
N PHE A 111 25.35 17.12 -0.13
CA PHE A 111 25.62 15.69 0.02
C PHE A 111 26.25 15.11 -1.25
N PHE A 112 25.66 15.41 -2.42
CA PHE A 112 26.19 14.99 -3.72
C PHE A 112 27.58 15.56 -3.96
N ARG A 113 27.75 16.88 -3.78
CA ARG A 113 29.03 17.57 -4.03
C ARG A 113 30.17 17.00 -3.19
N LYS A 114 29.92 16.74 -1.89
CA LYS A 114 30.93 16.11 -1.04
C LYS A 114 31.37 14.73 -1.57
N LEU A 115 30.43 13.90 -2.00
CA LEU A 115 30.77 12.59 -2.56
C LEU A 115 31.51 12.72 -3.90
N TYR A 116 31.14 13.71 -4.71
CA TYR A 116 31.81 14.00 -5.97
C TYR A 116 33.26 14.48 -5.76
N ASP A 117 33.46 15.46 -4.87
CA ASP A 117 34.77 16.02 -4.57
C ASP A 117 35.71 15.00 -3.93
N GLU A 118 35.20 14.06 -3.19
CA GLU A 118 35.95 12.94 -2.59
C GLU A 118 36.15 11.74 -3.56
N GLY A 119 35.73 11.86 -4.83
CA GLY A 119 35.90 10.79 -5.83
C GLY A 119 35.12 9.50 -5.51
N LYS A 120 33.97 9.59 -4.84
CA LYS A 120 33.15 8.44 -4.46
C LYS A 120 32.24 7.94 -5.59
N PHE A 121 32.12 8.67 -6.69
CA PHE A 121 31.31 8.29 -7.83
C PHE A 121 32.17 7.76 -8.98
N ILE A 122 31.58 6.87 -9.79
CA ILE A 122 32.11 6.45 -11.09
C ILE A 122 31.30 7.19 -12.15
N GLU A 123 31.99 7.80 -13.10
CA GLU A 123 31.35 8.37 -14.30
C GLU A 123 31.24 7.30 -15.39
N LYS A 124 30.04 7.14 -15.95
CA LYS A 124 29.81 6.24 -17.09
C LYS A 124 29.00 6.95 -18.16
N THR A 125 29.46 6.81 -19.38
CA THR A 125 28.73 7.19 -20.58
C THR A 125 28.00 5.99 -21.14
N SER A 126 26.73 6.15 -21.48
CA SER A 126 25.89 5.09 -22.04
C SER A 126 24.96 5.62 -23.10
N MET A 127 24.56 4.76 -24.03
CA MET A 127 23.51 5.06 -25.01
C MET A 127 22.15 4.89 -24.36
N GLN A 128 21.34 5.95 -24.34
CA GLN A 128 19.96 5.92 -23.83
C GLN A 128 18.97 6.39 -24.91
N TYR A 129 17.72 6.00 -24.76
CA TYR A 129 16.67 6.42 -25.67
C TYR A 129 16.35 7.89 -25.52
N TYR A 130 16.24 8.58 -26.66
CA TYR A 130 15.96 10.00 -26.76
C TYR A 130 14.81 10.22 -27.73
N ASP A 131 13.84 11.02 -27.33
CA ASP A 131 12.71 11.44 -28.15
C ASP A 131 13.10 12.75 -28.89
N GLU A 132 13.24 12.68 -30.20
CA GLU A 132 13.63 13.85 -31.00
C GLU A 132 12.48 14.85 -31.16
N GLU A 133 11.24 14.42 -31.08
CA GLU A 133 10.06 15.29 -31.15
C GLU A 133 9.86 16.05 -29.84
N ALA A 134 9.92 15.34 -28.72
CA ALA A 134 9.81 15.94 -27.39
C ALA A 134 11.12 16.54 -26.88
N GLN A 135 12.24 16.36 -27.59
CA GLN A 135 13.59 16.83 -27.23
C GLN A 135 14.03 16.44 -25.81
N THR A 136 13.76 15.20 -25.39
CA THR A 136 14.07 14.72 -24.04
C THR A 136 14.58 13.28 -24.07
N PHE A 137 15.47 12.96 -23.13
CA PHE A 137 15.80 11.57 -22.86
C PHE A 137 14.59 10.85 -22.22
N LEU A 138 14.42 9.60 -22.58
CA LEU A 138 13.33 8.78 -22.08
C LEU A 138 13.80 7.92 -20.92
N ALA A 139 13.34 8.23 -19.73
CA ALA A 139 13.45 7.31 -18.60
C ALA A 139 12.60 6.07 -18.87
N ASP A 140 12.94 4.96 -18.21
CA ASP A 140 12.38 3.63 -18.48
C ASP A 140 10.84 3.59 -18.63
N ARG A 141 10.11 4.37 -17.82
CA ARG A 141 8.63 4.47 -17.92
C ARG A 141 8.11 5.42 -18.99
N TYR A 142 9.00 6.15 -19.65
CA TYR A 142 8.64 6.92 -20.84
C TYR A 142 8.78 6.12 -22.13
N ILE A 143 9.21 4.86 -22.05
CA ILE A 143 9.33 3.94 -23.18
C ILE A 143 8.28 2.86 -23.02
N VAL A 144 7.48 2.68 -24.04
CA VAL A 144 6.42 1.67 -24.13
C VAL A 144 6.68 0.81 -25.36
N GLY A 145 6.41 -0.48 -25.24
CA GLY A 145 6.55 -1.41 -26.36
C GLY A 145 5.96 -2.76 -26.03
N THR A 146 6.14 -3.73 -26.92
CA THR A 146 5.61 -5.07 -26.72
C THR A 146 6.52 -5.89 -25.81
N CYS A 147 5.94 -6.50 -24.78
CA CYS A 147 6.66 -7.38 -23.85
C CYS A 147 7.11 -8.66 -24.57
N PRO A 148 8.42 -8.98 -24.57
CA PRO A 148 8.92 -10.19 -25.24
C PRO A 148 8.47 -11.49 -24.55
N LYS A 149 7.99 -11.43 -23.31
CA LYS A 149 7.61 -12.61 -22.52
C LYS A 149 6.13 -12.98 -22.64
N CYS A 150 5.23 -12.00 -22.73
CA CYS A 150 3.79 -12.26 -22.75
C CYS A 150 3.04 -11.61 -23.90
N GLY A 151 3.73 -10.89 -24.80
CA GLY A 151 3.12 -10.23 -25.95
C GLY A 151 2.24 -9.02 -25.61
N ASN A 152 2.27 -8.51 -24.37
CA ASN A 152 1.57 -7.29 -24.00
C ASN A 152 2.18 -6.09 -24.76
N ASP A 153 1.40 -5.40 -25.56
CA ASP A 153 1.80 -4.27 -26.41
C ASP A 153 2.04 -2.95 -25.65
N ARG A 154 1.77 -2.95 -24.34
CA ARG A 154 1.90 -1.78 -23.45
C ARG A 154 2.81 -2.09 -22.24
N ALA A 155 3.91 -2.75 -22.47
CA ALA A 155 4.91 -2.95 -21.44
C ALA A 155 5.79 -1.71 -21.33
N TYR A 156 6.08 -1.29 -20.09
CA TYR A 156 7.05 -0.22 -19.83
C TYR A 156 8.48 -0.75 -19.87
N GLY A 157 9.43 0.14 -20.08
CA GLY A 157 10.85 -0.20 -20.18
C GLY A 157 11.46 -0.74 -18.90
N ASP A 158 10.79 -0.64 -17.74
CA ASP A 158 11.24 -1.20 -16.47
C ASP A 158 10.51 -2.49 -16.08
N GLN A 159 9.23 -2.62 -16.49
CA GLN A 159 8.39 -3.74 -16.08
C GLN A 159 7.17 -3.88 -16.98
N CYS A 160 6.78 -5.14 -17.24
CA CYS A 160 5.48 -5.44 -17.83
C CYS A 160 4.42 -5.53 -16.73
N GLU A 161 3.45 -4.62 -16.72
CA GLU A 161 2.37 -4.61 -15.71
C GLU A 161 1.43 -5.83 -15.81
N LYS A 162 1.33 -6.47 -17.01
CA LYS A 162 0.48 -7.64 -17.22
C LYS A 162 1.07 -8.92 -16.63
N CYS A 163 2.33 -9.22 -16.89
CA CYS A 163 2.97 -10.46 -16.43
C CYS A 163 3.94 -10.26 -15.25
N GLY A 164 4.16 -9.01 -14.81
CA GLY A 164 5.03 -8.68 -13.68
C GLY A 164 6.54 -8.83 -13.96
N SER A 165 6.93 -9.16 -15.19
CA SER A 165 8.34 -9.34 -15.52
C SER A 165 9.10 -8.04 -15.50
N THR A 166 10.26 -8.00 -14.87
CA THR A 166 11.23 -6.92 -15.02
C THR A 166 11.78 -6.92 -16.44
N LEU A 167 11.90 -5.74 -17.04
CA LEU A 167 12.37 -5.50 -18.39
C LEU A 167 13.46 -4.43 -18.37
N SER A 168 14.20 -4.35 -19.46
CA SER A 168 14.94 -3.15 -19.84
C SER A 168 14.34 -2.56 -21.12
N PRO A 169 14.50 -1.26 -21.39
CA PRO A 169 14.01 -0.64 -22.63
C PRO A 169 14.48 -1.35 -23.89
N ASP A 170 15.69 -1.92 -23.88
CA ASP A 170 16.29 -2.64 -25.01
C ASP A 170 15.66 -4.02 -25.27
N GLU A 171 14.91 -4.58 -24.32
CA GLU A 171 14.21 -5.85 -24.45
C GLU A 171 12.82 -5.68 -25.06
N LEU A 172 12.27 -4.47 -25.06
CA LEU A 172 10.95 -4.21 -25.66
C LEU A 172 11.00 -4.39 -27.18
N ILE A 173 9.96 -5.01 -27.72
CA ILE A 173 9.73 -5.10 -29.16
C ILE A 173 8.99 -3.82 -29.59
N ASP A 174 9.46 -3.17 -30.66
CA ASP A 174 8.91 -1.93 -31.20
C ASP A 174 8.73 -0.82 -30.15
N PRO A 175 9.83 -0.40 -29.46
CA PRO A 175 9.75 0.63 -28.45
C PRO A 175 9.39 1.98 -29.06
N HIS A 176 8.47 2.69 -28.41
CA HIS A 176 8.04 4.05 -28.76
C HIS A 176 7.96 4.94 -27.52
N SER A 177 8.04 6.24 -27.74
CA SER A 177 7.93 7.23 -26.68
C SER A 177 6.50 7.32 -26.16
N ALA A 178 6.31 7.17 -24.85
CA ALA A 178 5.03 7.45 -24.19
C ALA A 178 4.73 8.98 -24.13
N VAL A 179 5.69 9.83 -24.53
CA VAL A 179 5.55 11.29 -24.50
C VAL A 179 4.97 11.82 -25.80
N SER A 180 5.55 11.45 -26.96
CA SER A 180 5.16 11.93 -28.28
C SER A 180 4.53 10.84 -29.16
N GLY A 181 4.73 9.55 -28.82
CA GLY A 181 4.37 8.41 -29.67
C GLY A 181 5.42 8.10 -30.74
N SER A 182 6.48 8.92 -30.89
CA SER A 182 7.53 8.72 -31.87
C SER A 182 8.42 7.51 -31.56
N VAL A 183 9.10 6.99 -32.59
CA VAL A 183 10.15 5.98 -32.39
C VAL A 183 11.40 6.67 -31.85
N PRO A 184 11.87 6.33 -30.65
CA PRO A 184 13.00 7.01 -30.05
C PRO A 184 14.34 6.58 -30.69
N VAL A 185 15.31 7.49 -30.70
CA VAL A 185 16.67 7.21 -31.14
C VAL A 185 17.58 7.01 -29.94
N LYS A 186 18.75 6.36 -30.12
CA LYS A 186 19.74 6.24 -29.06
C LYS A 186 20.72 7.43 -29.14
N ARG A 187 20.90 8.13 -28.02
CA ARG A 187 21.91 9.19 -27.84
C ARG A 187 22.81 8.89 -26.66
N GLU A 188 24.04 9.35 -26.76
CA GLU A 188 25.02 9.24 -25.68
C GLU A 188 24.67 10.20 -24.55
N THR A 189 24.70 9.72 -23.29
CA THR A 189 24.58 10.54 -22.10
C THR A 189 25.50 10.02 -20.99
N LYS A 190 26.00 10.96 -20.17
CA LYS A 190 26.90 10.68 -19.04
C LYS A 190 26.15 10.79 -17.72
N HIS A 191 26.35 9.79 -16.84
CA HIS A 191 25.80 9.78 -15.50
C HIS A 191 26.83 9.41 -14.45
N TRP A 192 26.55 9.81 -13.20
CA TRP A 192 27.31 9.43 -12.02
C TRP A 192 26.70 8.22 -11.36
N TYR A 193 27.55 7.32 -10.86
CA TYR A 193 27.14 6.05 -10.25
C TYR A 193 27.81 5.89 -8.89
N LEU A 194 27.03 5.54 -7.88
CA LEU A 194 27.56 5.07 -6.61
C LEU A 194 28.01 3.60 -6.78
N PRO A 195 29.29 3.27 -6.56
CA PRO A 195 29.82 1.90 -6.71
C PRO A 195 29.43 1.05 -5.50
N LEU A 196 28.18 0.53 -5.47
CA LEU A 196 27.66 -0.25 -4.35
C LEU A 196 28.48 -1.52 -4.08
N ASP A 197 29.08 -2.10 -5.10
CA ASP A 197 29.99 -3.25 -5.01
C ASP A 197 31.17 -2.99 -4.05
N GLN A 198 31.68 -1.78 -3.96
CA GLN A 198 32.74 -1.40 -3.02
C GLN A 198 32.28 -1.37 -1.56
N TYR A 199 30.99 -1.29 -1.31
CA TYR A 199 30.39 -1.27 0.03
C TYR A 199 29.85 -2.65 0.46
N GLU A 200 29.94 -3.69 -0.40
CA GLU A 200 29.37 -5.00 -0.13
C GLU A 200 29.97 -5.64 1.13
N GLY A 201 31.31 -5.56 1.32
CA GLY A 201 31.96 -6.10 2.51
C GLY A 201 31.46 -5.45 3.81
N PHE A 202 31.35 -4.12 3.82
CA PHE A 202 30.76 -3.37 4.94
C PHE A 202 29.32 -3.77 5.21
N LEU A 203 28.49 -3.88 4.17
CA LEU A 203 27.08 -4.25 4.32
C LEU A 203 26.89 -5.69 4.84
N ARG A 204 27.75 -6.63 4.40
CA ARG A 204 27.75 -8.00 4.91
C ARG A 204 28.05 -8.04 6.41
N GLU A 205 29.12 -7.38 6.83
CA GLU A 205 29.49 -7.29 8.24
C GLU A 205 28.38 -6.62 9.07
N TRP A 206 27.91 -5.45 8.62
CA TRP A 206 26.90 -4.69 9.35
C TRP A 206 25.55 -5.40 9.43
N ILE A 207 25.02 -5.94 8.30
CA ILE A 207 23.69 -6.56 8.27
C ILE A 207 23.76 -8.03 8.72
N LEU A 208 24.58 -8.85 8.01
CA LEU A 208 24.51 -10.30 8.16
C LEU A 208 25.14 -10.79 9.47
N ASP A 209 26.13 -10.08 9.98
CA ASP A 209 26.77 -10.40 11.25
C ASP A 209 26.24 -9.56 12.39
N GLY A 210 25.95 -8.26 12.16
CA GLY A 210 25.56 -7.29 13.16
C GLY A 210 24.06 -7.27 13.51
N HIS A 211 23.17 -7.62 12.56
CA HIS A 211 21.72 -7.43 12.73
C HIS A 211 20.89 -8.68 12.39
N LYS A 212 21.26 -9.80 12.97
CA LYS A 212 20.53 -11.09 12.84
C LYS A 212 19.13 -11.06 13.48
N GLU A 213 18.90 -10.11 14.38
CA GLU A 213 17.61 -9.88 15.05
C GLU A 213 16.58 -9.13 14.20
N TRP A 214 16.98 -8.56 13.06
CA TRP A 214 16.04 -7.89 12.18
C TRP A 214 14.95 -8.84 11.69
N LYS A 215 13.79 -8.29 11.30
CA LYS A 215 12.70 -9.10 10.76
C LYS A 215 13.18 -10.01 9.63
N THR A 216 12.67 -11.23 9.60
CA THR A 216 13.12 -12.27 8.65
C THR A 216 13.02 -11.84 7.19
N ASN A 217 11.97 -11.09 6.81
CA ASN A 217 11.82 -10.55 5.45
C ASN A 217 12.92 -9.53 5.12
N VAL A 218 13.24 -8.63 6.04
CA VAL A 218 14.30 -7.62 5.86
C VAL A 218 15.66 -8.29 5.73
N TYR A 219 16.02 -9.12 6.71
CA TYR A 219 17.28 -9.85 6.71
C TYR A 219 17.43 -10.74 5.45
N GLY A 220 16.38 -11.49 5.12
CA GLY A 220 16.37 -12.40 3.96
C GLY A 220 16.52 -11.68 2.63
N GLN A 221 15.83 -10.55 2.45
CA GLN A 221 15.95 -9.75 1.23
C GLN A 221 17.34 -9.11 1.11
N CYS A 222 17.88 -8.55 2.19
CA CYS A 222 19.24 -8.02 2.19
C CYS A 222 20.27 -9.09 1.85
N LYS A 223 20.15 -10.28 2.47
CA LYS A 223 21.03 -11.43 2.17
C LYS A 223 20.95 -11.83 0.70
N SER A 224 19.75 -11.93 0.15
CA SER A 224 19.55 -12.29 -1.27
C SER A 224 20.21 -11.28 -2.22
N TRP A 225 20.10 -9.99 -1.94
CA TRP A 225 20.77 -8.95 -2.73
C TRP A 225 22.29 -9.00 -2.65
N LEU A 226 22.82 -9.18 -1.45
CA LEU A 226 24.27 -9.30 -1.23
C LEU A 226 24.83 -10.59 -1.88
N ASP A 227 24.12 -11.71 -1.78
CA ASP A 227 24.54 -12.96 -2.41
C ASP A 227 24.48 -12.90 -3.95
N GLY A 228 23.60 -12.06 -4.52
CA GLY A 228 23.53 -11.79 -5.95
C GLY A 228 24.66 -10.90 -6.48
N GLY A 229 25.44 -10.27 -5.60
CA GLY A 229 26.46 -9.29 -5.94
C GLY A 229 25.90 -7.92 -6.28
N LEU A 230 26.43 -6.88 -5.63
CA LEU A 230 25.98 -5.51 -5.84
C LEU A 230 26.62 -4.92 -7.11
N GLN A 231 25.87 -4.04 -7.77
CA GLN A 231 26.33 -3.33 -8.97
C GLN A 231 26.30 -1.82 -8.75
N PRO A 232 27.18 -1.05 -9.42
CA PRO A 232 27.13 0.39 -9.39
C PRO A 232 25.75 0.93 -9.79
N ARG A 233 25.21 1.88 -9.02
CA ARG A 233 23.87 2.43 -9.22
C ARG A 233 23.93 3.90 -9.59
N ALA A 234 23.24 4.28 -10.67
CA ALA A 234 23.17 5.66 -11.10
C ALA A 234 22.50 6.56 -10.07
N VAL A 235 23.08 7.73 -9.82
CA VAL A 235 22.59 8.74 -8.88
C VAL A 235 22.09 10.00 -9.57
N SER A 236 22.08 10.03 -10.90
CA SER A 236 21.56 11.13 -11.73
C SER A 236 20.66 10.59 -12.85
N ARG A 237 19.82 11.47 -13.40
CA ARG A 237 18.92 11.19 -14.53
C ARG A 237 18.80 12.43 -15.42
N ASP A 238 18.56 12.20 -16.71
CA ASP A 238 18.17 13.24 -17.66
C ASP A 238 16.68 13.51 -17.49
N LEU A 239 16.31 14.51 -16.70
CA LEU A 239 14.94 14.91 -16.40
C LEU A 239 14.87 16.40 -16.12
N ASP A 240 13.70 17.01 -16.36
CA ASP A 240 13.45 18.44 -16.13
C ASP A 240 12.93 18.74 -14.71
N TRP A 241 12.47 17.70 -13.97
CA TRP A 241 11.90 17.84 -12.64
C TRP A 241 12.68 17.05 -11.60
N GLY A 242 13.32 17.76 -10.70
CA GLY A 242 14.17 17.22 -9.63
C GLY A 242 15.21 18.26 -9.20
N ILE A 243 16.13 17.87 -8.32
CA ILE A 243 17.24 18.71 -7.88
C ILE A 243 18.34 18.68 -8.96
N PRO A 244 18.75 19.81 -9.54
CA PRO A 244 19.83 19.83 -10.52
C PRO A 244 21.13 19.21 -9.95
N VAL A 245 21.82 18.43 -10.75
CA VAL A 245 23.13 17.88 -10.36
C VAL A 245 24.12 19.04 -10.21
N PRO A 246 24.73 19.24 -9.01
CA PRO A 246 25.43 20.49 -8.67
C PRO A 246 26.90 20.52 -9.09
N VAL A 247 27.23 19.98 -10.29
CA VAL A 247 28.60 19.95 -10.82
C VAL A 247 28.65 20.43 -12.28
N GLU A 248 29.80 20.89 -12.73
CA GLU A 248 30.02 21.36 -14.10
C GLU A 248 29.83 20.22 -15.12
N GLY A 249 29.22 20.52 -16.27
CA GLY A 249 28.93 19.55 -17.32
C GLY A 249 27.75 18.63 -17.02
N ALA A 250 26.88 19.03 -16.07
CA ALA A 250 25.68 18.29 -15.69
C ALA A 250 24.37 18.99 -16.14
N GLU A 251 24.44 19.87 -17.14
CA GLU A 251 23.27 20.58 -17.65
C GLU A 251 22.18 19.62 -18.12
N GLY A 252 20.94 19.90 -17.76
CA GLY A 252 19.78 19.03 -18.09
C GLY A 252 19.70 17.73 -17.28
N LYS A 253 20.47 17.62 -16.19
CA LYS A 253 20.46 16.46 -15.31
C LYS A 253 20.03 16.81 -13.89
N VAL A 254 19.26 15.90 -13.30
CA VAL A 254 18.83 16.00 -11.90
C VAL A 254 19.34 14.81 -11.09
N LEU A 255 19.37 14.96 -9.79
CA LEU A 255 19.60 13.86 -8.87
C LEU A 255 18.49 12.80 -9.06
N TYR A 256 18.89 11.54 -9.05
CA TYR A 256 17.92 10.45 -9.14
C TYR A 256 17.11 10.38 -7.85
N VAL A 257 15.78 10.25 -7.99
CA VAL A 257 14.83 10.28 -6.86
C VAL A 257 15.21 9.33 -5.72
N TRP A 258 15.75 8.15 -6.02
CA TRP A 258 16.17 7.18 -5.00
C TRP A 258 17.53 7.53 -4.33
N PHE A 259 18.24 8.52 -4.85
CA PHE A 259 19.40 9.14 -4.19
C PHE A 259 18.97 10.32 -3.33
N ASP A 260 18.10 11.18 -3.83
CA ASP A 260 17.70 12.38 -3.10
C ASP A 260 16.65 12.15 -2.02
N ALA A 261 15.64 11.27 -2.27
CA ALA A 261 14.56 11.03 -1.35
C ALA A 261 15.00 10.65 0.10
N PRO A 262 15.94 9.71 0.33
CA PRO A 262 16.36 9.37 1.70
C PRO A 262 17.13 10.51 2.38
N ILE A 263 17.76 11.42 1.63
CA ILE A 263 18.34 12.65 2.19
C ILE A 263 17.24 13.57 2.75
N GLY A 264 16.00 13.39 2.30
CA GLY A 264 14.81 14.06 2.80
C GLY A 264 14.61 13.90 4.31
N TYR A 265 15.02 12.78 4.90
CA TYR A 265 14.97 12.61 6.36
C TYR A 265 15.95 13.54 7.08
N ILE A 266 17.15 13.76 6.50
CA ILE A 266 18.16 14.66 7.05
C ILE A 266 17.67 16.11 6.94
N SER A 267 17.20 16.52 5.76
CA SER A 267 16.70 17.87 5.54
C SER A 267 15.45 18.19 6.38
N ALA A 268 14.54 17.22 6.54
CA ALA A 268 13.39 17.37 7.44
C ALA A 268 13.84 17.58 8.91
N THR A 269 14.89 16.89 9.34
CA THR A 269 15.45 17.10 10.69
C THR A 269 16.10 18.47 10.82
N LYS A 270 16.78 18.95 9.77
CA LYS A 270 17.36 20.33 9.73
C LYS A 270 16.25 21.40 9.81
N ASP A 271 15.12 21.20 9.14
CA ASP A 271 13.95 22.09 9.23
C ASP A 271 13.31 22.07 10.62
N LEU A 272 13.36 20.91 11.30
CA LEU A 272 12.75 20.74 12.63
C LEU A 272 13.58 21.39 13.73
N THR A 273 14.90 21.24 13.70
CA THR A 273 15.78 21.65 14.79
C THR A 273 17.21 21.98 14.33
N PRO A 274 17.82 23.07 14.87
CA PRO A 274 19.23 23.36 14.63
C PRO A 274 20.16 22.28 15.22
N ASP A 275 19.69 21.49 16.18
CA ASP A 275 20.40 20.38 16.82
C ASP A 275 20.36 19.07 16.03
N TRP A 276 20.01 19.11 14.74
CA TRP A 276 19.81 17.94 13.88
C TRP A 276 20.97 16.93 13.92
N GLU A 277 22.20 17.39 14.07
CA GLU A 277 23.39 16.54 14.13
C GLU A 277 23.39 15.57 15.33
N LYS A 278 22.77 15.96 16.45
CA LYS A 278 22.64 15.09 17.61
C LYS A 278 21.86 13.81 17.29
N TYR A 279 20.92 13.90 16.34
CA TYR A 279 20.10 12.77 15.94
C TYR A 279 20.73 11.95 14.81
N TRP A 280 21.56 12.56 13.97
CA TRP A 280 22.13 11.91 12.80
C TRP A 280 23.59 11.49 12.94
N LYS A 281 24.33 12.08 13.90
CA LYS A 281 25.78 11.89 14.02
C LYS A 281 26.23 11.38 15.39
N SER A 282 25.34 11.32 16.37
CA SER A 282 25.70 10.84 17.72
C SER A 282 25.36 9.37 17.87
N GLU A 283 26.33 8.57 18.31
CA GLU A 283 26.13 7.14 18.63
C GLU A 283 25.15 6.89 19.78
N ASP A 284 24.82 7.93 20.58
CA ASP A 284 23.79 7.87 21.61
C ASP A 284 22.35 7.90 21.06
N THR A 285 22.20 7.98 19.73
CA THR A 285 20.89 8.01 19.06
C THR A 285 20.54 6.65 18.46
N LYS A 286 19.36 6.12 18.78
CA LYS A 286 18.77 4.96 18.11
C LYS A 286 17.96 5.43 16.93
N MET A 287 18.44 5.14 15.71
CA MET A 287 17.70 5.41 14.47
C MET A 287 16.88 4.18 14.06
N VAL A 288 15.60 4.40 13.73
CA VAL A 288 14.68 3.34 13.27
C VAL A 288 13.92 3.83 12.05
N HIS A 289 14.01 3.07 10.95
CA HIS A 289 13.31 3.35 9.71
C HIS A 289 12.06 2.46 9.56
N PHE A 290 10.86 3.04 9.64
CA PHE A 290 9.61 2.32 9.33
C PHE A 290 9.31 2.42 7.83
N ILE A 291 9.21 1.27 7.16
CA ILE A 291 9.08 1.17 5.70
C ILE A 291 8.13 0.04 5.29
N GLY A 292 7.71 0.03 4.03
CA GLY A 292 7.14 -1.14 3.35
C GLY A 292 8.24 -2.04 2.77
N LYS A 293 7.96 -3.30 2.51
CA LYS A 293 8.92 -4.28 1.98
C LYS A 293 9.58 -3.86 0.67
N ASP A 294 8.89 -3.09 -0.14
CA ASP A 294 9.39 -2.54 -1.41
C ASP A 294 10.54 -1.54 -1.25
N ASN A 295 10.70 -0.98 -0.05
CA ASN A 295 11.74 -0.01 0.28
C ASN A 295 12.96 -0.62 1.02
N ILE A 296 12.98 -1.93 1.27
CA ILE A 296 14.07 -2.59 2.04
C ILE A 296 15.44 -2.32 1.40
N VAL A 297 15.58 -2.51 0.10
CA VAL A 297 16.87 -2.34 -0.60
C VAL A 297 17.39 -0.91 -0.46
N PHE A 298 16.49 0.08 -0.53
CA PHE A 298 16.89 1.48 -0.43
C PHE A 298 17.32 1.86 0.99
N HIS A 299 16.64 1.38 2.02
CA HIS A 299 16.93 1.73 3.41
C HIS A 299 17.99 0.84 4.08
N CYS A 300 18.22 -0.35 3.55
CA CYS A 300 19.21 -1.28 4.13
C CYS A 300 20.50 -1.40 3.32
N ILE A 301 20.49 -1.06 2.02
CA ILE A 301 21.67 -1.19 1.16
C ILE A 301 22.10 0.17 0.60
N VAL A 302 21.22 0.86 -0.15
CA VAL A 302 21.59 2.08 -0.87
C VAL A 302 21.88 3.24 0.09
N PHE A 303 20.93 3.58 0.95
CA PHE A 303 21.08 4.70 1.87
C PHE A 303 22.21 4.50 2.90
N PRO A 304 22.38 3.32 3.54
CA PRO A 304 23.54 3.07 4.39
C PRO A 304 24.87 3.18 3.66
N SER A 305 24.95 2.76 2.39
CA SER A 305 26.14 2.95 1.56
C SER A 305 26.40 4.44 1.30
N MET A 306 25.38 5.24 1.06
CA MET A 306 25.50 6.69 0.92
C MET A 306 25.99 7.34 2.21
N LEU A 307 25.43 6.97 3.36
CA LEU A 307 25.85 7.49 4.67
C LEU A 307 27.30 7.09 5.01
N LYS A 308 27.67 5.84 4.69
CA LYS A 308 29.05 5.34 4.85
C LYS A 308 30.03 6.07 3.93
N ALA A 309 29.65 6.29 2.67
CA ALA A 309 30.46 7.03 1.69
C ALA A 309 30.70 8.47 2.13
N HIS A 310 29.65 9.14 2.62
CA HIS A 310 29.71 10.52 3.11
C HIS A 310 30.52 10.64 4.42
N GLY A 311 30.41 9.65 5.29
CA GLY A 311 31.06 9.63 6.60
C GLY A 311 30.36 10.50 7.66
N GLY A 312 30.58 10.15 8.92
CA GLY A 312 30.12 10.91 10.09
C GLY A 312 28.64 10.75 10.44
N TYR A 313 27.88 9.94 9.73
CA TYR A 313 26.49 9.58 10.06
C TYR A 313 26.40 8.25 10.80
N ILE A 314 25.42 8.14 11.70
CA ILE A 314 25.03 6.86 12.28
C ILE A 314 24.23 6.03 11.28
N LEU A 315 24.13 4.74 11.52
CA LEU A 315 23.35 3.80 10.74
C LEU A 315 22.08 3.38 11.50
N PRO A 316 21.02 2.93 10.80
CA PRO A 316 19.81 2.48 11.49
C PRO A 316 20.07 1.25 12.37
N GLU A 317 19.60 1.32 13.61
CA GLU A 317 19.63 0.18 14.55
C GLU A 317 18.58 -0.88 14.16
N ASN A 318 17.47 -0.46 13.57
CA ASN A 318 16.47 -1.39 13.04
C ASN A 318 15.69 -0.77 11.87
N VAL A 319 15.22 -1.64 10.99
CA VAL A 319 14.40 -1.29 9.83
C VAL A 319 13.17 -2.20 9.80
N PRO A 320 12.16 -1.95 10.64
CA PRO A 320 10.94 -2.77 10.67
C PRO A 320 10.12 -2.54 9.40
N ALA A 321 10.18 -3.48 8.47
CA ALA A 321 9.38 -3.48 7.26
C ALA A 321 8.18 -4.43 7.38
N ASN A 322 7.01 -3.96 6.95
CA ASN A 322 5.82 -4.78 6.84
C ASN A 322 5.61 -5.26 5.39
N GLU A 323 4.87 -6.36 5.26
CA GLU A 323 4.39 -6.91 4.01
C GLU A 323 3.22 -6.08 3.45
N PHE A 324 2.54 -6.53 2.38
CA PHE A 324 1.43 -5.79 1.79
C PHE A 324 0.09 -6.10 2.48
N LEU A 325 -0.75 -5.07 2.53
CA LEU A 325 -2.16 -5.21 2.88
C LEU A 325 -2.98 -5.24 1.59
N ASN A 326 -3.82 -6.24 1.43
CA ASN A 326 -4.80 -6.38 0.37
C ASN A 326 -6.14 -5.75 0.80
N LEU A 327 -7.08 -5.67 -0.12
CA LEU A 327 -8.44 -5.18 0.10
C LEU A 327 -9.45 -6.15 -0.51
N GLU A 328 -10.31 -6.76 0.31
CA GLU A 328 -11.32 -7.75 -0.10
C GLU A 328 -10.73 -8.87 -0.98
N GLY A 329 -9.54 -9.38 -0.59
CA GLY A 329 -8.83 -10.45 -1.28
C GLY A 329 -8.00 -10.03 -2.50
N ASP A 330 -8.15 -8.80 -2.98
CA ASP A 330 -7.43 -8.28 -4.14
C ASP A 330 -6.30 -7.30 -3.72
N LYS A 331 -5.21 -7.25 -4.50
CA LYS A 331 -4.12 -6.31 -4.25
C LYS A 331 -4.60 -4.87 -4.42
N ILE A 332 -4.32 -4.01 -3.44
CA ILE A 332 -4.57 -2.57 -3.53
C ILE A 332 -3.83 -1.98 -4.75
N SER A 333 -4.52 -1.15 -5.52
CA SER A 333 -4.00 -0.56 -6.75
C SER A 333 -4.47 0.89 -6.92
N THR A 334 -3.52 1.82 -6.90
CA THR A 334 -3.79 3.24 -7.11
C THR A 334 -4.24 3.54 -8.54
N SER A 335 -3.63 2.89 -9.55
CA SER A 335 -3.97 3.09 -10.96
C SER A 335 -5.37 2.60 -11.32
N ARG A 336 -5.85 1.56 -10.63
CA ARG A 336 -7.20 0.99 -10.81
C ARG A 336 -8.22 1.55 -9.82
N ASN A 337 -7.85 2.54 -9.02
CA ASN A 337 -8.67 3.08 -7.92
C ASN A 337 -9.24 1.99 -6.96
N TRP A 338 -8.55 0.86 -6.84
CA TRP A 338 -8.90 -0.23 -5.93
C TRP A 338 -8.21 -0.02 -4.59
N ALA A 339 -8.79 0.84 -3.75
CA ALA A 339 -8.23 1.26 -2.47
C ALA A 339 -9.29 1.82 -1.54
N VAL A 340 -9.00 1.86 -0.24
CA VAL A 340 -9.68 2.71 0.73
C VAL A 340 -8.76 3.91 0.98
N TRP A 341 -9.15 5.07 0.50
CA TRP A 341 -8.39 6.31 0.60
C TRP A 341 -8.59 6.95 1.97
N LEU A 342 -7.51 7.43 2.61
CA LEU A 342 -7.60 7.98 3.95
C LEU A 342 -8.48 9.23 4.03
N HIS A 343 -8.35 10.16 3.08
CA HIS A 343 -9.15 11.38 3.08
C HIS A 343 -10.65 11.09 2.93
N GLU A 344 -11.04 10.14 2.06
CA GLU A 344 -12.43 9.69 1.90
C GLU A 344 -12.94 8.99 3.17
N TYR A 345 -12.10 8.12 3.77
CA TYR A 345 -12.46 7.46 5.02
C TYR A 345 -12.78 8.49 6.13
N LEU A 346 -11.96 9.52 6.29
CA LEU A 346 -12.16 10.55 7.31
C LEU A 346 -13.45 11.35 7.10
N GLU A 347 -13.87 11.54 5.84
CA GLU A 347 -15.14 12.19 5.50
C GLU A 347 -16.34 11.25 5.70
N GLU A 348 -16.22 9.98 5.35
CA GLU A 348 -17.31 8.98 5.40
C GLU A 348 -17.52 8.39 6.81
N PHE A 349 -16.47 8.39 7.67
CA PHE A 349 -16.47 7.83 9.01
C PHE A 349 -16.00 8.83 10.08
N PRO A 350 -16.65 10.00 10.22
CA PRO A 350 -16.24 11.00 11.19
C PRO A 350 -16.30 10.44 12.63
N GLY A 351 -15.26 10.73 13.43
CA GLY A 351 -15.14 10.25 14.81
C GLY A 351 -14.78 8.77 14.96
N LYS A 352 -14.39 8.10 13.85
CA LYS A 352 -13.97 6.69 13.85
C LYS A 352 -12.50 6.51 13.46
N GLU A 353 -11.67 7.53 13.72
CA GLU A 353 -10.23 7.51 13.44
C GLU A 353 -9.55 6.36 14.18
N ASP A 354 -9.85 6.19 15.46
CA ASP A 354 -9.29 5.09 16.28
C ASP A 354 -9.81 3.71 15.87
N VAL A 355 -11.00 3.63 15.27
CA VAL A 355 -11.50 2.35 14.73
C VAL A 355 -10.61 1.89 13.57
N LEU A 356 -10.26 2.82 12.65
CA LEU A 356 -9.35 2.50 11.56
C LEU A 356 -7.96 2.13 12.07
N ARG A 357 -7.40 2.93 13.00
CA ARG A 357 -6.09 2.66 13.62
C ARG A 357 -6.06 1.28 14.29
N TYR A 358 -7.10 0.94 15.04
CA TYR A 358 -7.27 -0.36 15.68
C TYR A 358 -7.27 -1.51 14.68
N VAL A 359 -8.14 -1.44 13.67
CA VAL A 359 -8.29 -2.51 12.68
C VAL A 359 -7.03 -2.70 11.85
N LEU A 360 -6.39 -1.60 11.43
CA LEU A 360 -5.15 -1.68 10.66
C LEU A 360 -3.99 -2.23 11.49
N CYS A 361 -3.92 -1.90 12.78
CA CYS A 361 -2.92 -2.50 13.68
C CYS A 361 -3.21 -3.99 13.93
N ALA A 362 -4.48 -4.36 14.19
CA ALA A 362 -4.88 -5.74 14.42
C ALA A 362 -4.64 -6.65 13.19
N ASN A 363 -4.75 -6.08 12.00
CA ASN A 363 -4.52 -6.75 10.72
C ASN A 363 -3.18 -6.37 10.07
N ALA A 364 -2.24 -5.75 10.84
CA ALA A 364 -0.95 -5.34 10.29
C ALA A 364 -0.23 -6.52 9.61
N PRO A 365 0.30 -6.34 8.39
CA PRO A 365 0.96 -7.40 7.64
C PRO A 365 2.43 -7.58 8.12
N GLU A 366 2.63 -7.93 9.40
CA GLU A 366 3.96 -7.94 10.04
C GLU A 366 4.88 -9.04 9.52
N THR A 367 4.34 -10.21 9.14
CA THR A 367 5.13 -11.40 8.76
C THR A 367 4.74 -12.00 7.42
N LYS A 368 3.58 -11.67 6.91
CA LYS A 368 3.05 -12.07 5.59
C LYS A 368 2.01 -11.06 5.14
N ASP A 369 1.70 -11.05 3.87
CA ASP A 369 0.58 -10.28 3.33
C ASP A 369 -0.71 -10.58 4.10
N ASN A 370 -1.52 -9.58 4.33
CA ASN A 370 -2.78 -9.69 5.04
C ASN A 370 -3.88 -8.95 4.27
N ASP A 371 -5.11 -9.02 4.73
CA ASP A 371 -6.26 -8.49 4.03
C ASP A 371 -7.07 -7.55 4.92
N PHE A 372 -7.56 -6.45 4.34
CA PHE A 372 -8.58 -5.60 4.95
C PHE A 372 -9.93 -5.98 4.36
N ILE A 373 -10.86 -6.37 5.24
CA ILE A 373 -12.22 -6.77 4.89
C ILE A 373 -13.19 -5.88 5.65
N TRP A 374 -14.12 -5.23 4.96
CA TRP A 374 -15.08 -4.32 5.56
C TRP A 374 -15.96 -5.00 6.63
N LYS A 375 -16.33 -6.26 6.44
CA LYS A 375 -17.05 -7.02 7.46
C LYS A 375 -16.22 -7.33 8.69
N ASP A 376 -14.91 -7.56 8.56
CA ASP A 376 -14.00 -7.69 9.70
C ASP A 376 -13.84 -6.35 10.43
N PHE A 377 -13.74 -5.23 9.69
CA PHE A 377 -13.75 -3.88 10.25
C PHE A 377 -14.97 -3.64 11.15
N GLN A 378 -16.18 -3.96 10.67
CA GLN A 378 -17.41 -3.87 11.44
C GLN A 378 -17.38 -4.80 12.66
N ALA A 379 -17.01 -6.06 12.47
CA ALA A 379 -16.98 -7.06 13.53
C ALA A 379 -16.03 -6.66 14.66
N ARG A 380 -14.83 -6.15 14.33
CA ARG A 380 -13.87 -5.66 15.33
C ARG A 380 -14.37 -4.44 16.07
N ASN A 381 -14.96 -3.46 15.36
CA ASN A 381 -15.59 -2.34 16.04
C ASN A 381 -16.67 -2.81 17.02
N ASN A 382 -17.63 -3.62 16.56
CA ASN A 382 -18.81 -3.97 17.34
C ASN A 382 -18.49 -4.93 18.49
N ASN A 383 -17.62 -5.93 18.25
CA ASN A 383 -17.36 -7.00 19.22
C ASN A 383 -16.15 -6.74 20.13
N GLU A 384 -15.17 -5.92 19.68
CA GLU A 384 -13.96 -5.66 20.45
C GLU A 384 -13.97 -4.23 21.04
N LEU A 385 -14.19 -3.19 20.21
CA LEU A 385 -14.17 -1.82 20.70
C LEU A 385 -15.43 -1.45 21.47
N VAL A 386 -16.61 -1.72 20.93
CA VAL A 386 -17.89 -1.42 21.62
C VAL A 386 -18.12 -2.40 22.78
N ALA A 387 -18.09 -3.72 22.50
CA ALA A 387 -18.50 -4.72 23.48
C ALA A 387 -17.47 -5.01 24.58
N VAL A 388 -16.16 -4.73 24.35
CA VAL A 388 -15.12 -4.95 25.36
C VAL A 388 -14.67 -3.62 25.95
N LEU A 389 -13.98 -2.78 25.16
CA LEU A 389 -13.35 -1.55 25.66
C LEU A 389 -14.42 -0.54 26.09
N GLY A 390 -15.34 -0.20 25.22
CA GLY A 390 -16.40 0.77 25.49
C GLY A 390 -17.32 0.33 26.62
N ASN A 391 -17.72 -0.95 26.65
CA ASN A 391 -18.56 -1.50 27.70
C ASN A 391 -17.89 -1.45 29.08
N PHE A 392 -16.61 -1.83 29.19
CA PHE A 392 -15.87 -1.78 30.44
C PHE A 392 -15.82 -0.36 31.00
N VAL A 393 -15.30 0.59 30.19
CA VAL A 393 -15.14 1.98 30.60
C VAL A 393 -16.48 2.61 30.99
N ASN A 394 -17.50 2.40 30.17
CA ASN A 394 -18.85 2.93 30.45
C ASN A 394 -19.41 2.39 31.78
N ARG A 395 -19.30 1.08 32.04
CA ARG A 395 -19.79 0.46 33.28
C ARG A 395 -19.07 0.97 34.51
N ALA A 396 -17.73 1.11 34.46
CA ALA A 396 -16.95 1.64 35.59
C ALA A 396 -17.40 3.07 35.96
N LEU A 397 -17.54 3.93 34.95
CA LEU A 397 -17.96 5.32 35.13
C LEU A 397 -19.43 5.47 35.58
N VAL A 398 -20.35 4.80 34.89
CA VAL A 398 -21.80 4.90 35.15
C VAL A 398 -22.13 4.35 36.55
N LEU A 399 -21.52 3.23 36.96
CA LEU A 399 -21.75 2.71 38.31
C LEU A 399 -21.19 3.64 39.40
N THR A 400 -20.04 4.27 39.15
CA THR A 400 -19.48 5.27 40.06
C THR A 400 -20.37 6.52 40.16
N GLN A 401 -20.87 7.01 39.01
CA GLN A 401 -21.84 8.12 39.02
C GLN A 401 -23.10 7.75 39.79
N LYS A 402 -23.65 6.56 39.54
CA LYS A 402 -24.92 6.11 40.12
C LYS A 402 -24.84 5.90 41.64
N TYR A 403 -23.75 5.30 42.16
CA TYR A 403 -23.70 4.89 43.55
C TYR A 403 -22.95 5.88 44.46
N TYR A 404 -22.02 6.66 43.89
CA TYR A 404 -21.18 7.58 44.66
C TYR A 404 -21.19 9.00 44.05
N GLY A 405 -22.18 9.32 43.18
CA GLY A 405 -22.32 10.65 42.60
C GLY A 405 -21.10 11.13 41.82
N GLY A 406 -20.31 10.21 41.26
CA GLY A 406 -19.09 10.51 40.52
C GLY A 406 -17.86 10.76 41.38
N GLU A 407 -17.93 10.52 42.67
CA GLU A 407 -16.75 10.60 43.55
C GLU A 407 -16.06 9.22 43.60
N VAL A 408 -14.74 9.19 43.41
CA VAL A 408 -13.94 7.97 43.47
C VAL A 408 -13.96 7.42 44.90
N PRO A 409 -14.53 6.26 45.16
CA PRO A 409 -14.61 5.73 46.54
C PRO A 409 -13.22 5.31 47.03
N ALA A 410 -13.02 5.39 48.35
CA ALA A 410 -11.79 4.84 48.95
C ALA A 410 -11.75 3.31 48.77
N CYS A 411 -10.57 2.80 48.45
CA CYS A 411 -10.31 1.37 48.41
C CYS A 411 -10.27 0.85 49.89
N GLY A 412 -11.14 -0.11 50.21
CA GLY A 412 -11.10 -0.83 51.45
C GLY A 412 -10.16 -2.03 51.39
N GLU A 413 -10.39 -3.00 52.30
CA GLU A 413 -9.62 -4.24 52.30
C GLU A 413 -9.86 -5.05 51.02
N MET A 414 -8.76 -5.41 50.34
CA MET A 414 -8.79 -6.25 49.12
C MET A 414 -8.85 -7.72 49.53
N ASN A 415 -9.73 -8.49 48.88
CA ASN A 415 -9.72 -9.94 48.97
C ASN A 415 -8.70 -10.55 47.99
N ASP A 416 -8.58 -11.88 47.98
CA ASP A 416 -7.60 -12.57 47.11
C ASP A 416 -7.87 -12.36 45.63
N TYR A 417 -9.13 -12.30 45.24
CA TYR A 417 -9.52 -12.06 43.85
C TYR A 417 -9.15 -10.63 43.39
N ASP A 418 -9.32 -9.64 44.26
CA ASP A 418 -8.88 -8.26 43.98
C ASP A 418 -7.37 -8.20 43.78
N ARG A 419 -6.61 -8.81 44.71
CA ARG A 419 -5.15 -8.86 44.65
C ARG A 419 -4.67 -9.56 43.36
N GLN A 420 -5.31 -10.66 43.02
CA GLN A 420 -5.03 -11.36 41.76
C GLN A 420 -5.29 -10.47 40.56
N THR A 421 -6.45 -9.81 40.47
CA THR A 421 -6.82 -8.92 39.37
C THR A 421 -5.81 -7.76 39.22
N VAL A 422 -5.43 -7.14 40.32
CA VAL A 422 -4.42 -6.08 40.34
C VAL A 422 -3.07 -6.58 39.79
N ALA A 423 -2.64 -7.76 40.26
CA ALA A 423 -1.40 -8.38 39.77
C ALA A 423 -1.46 -8.73 38.26
N GLU A 424 -2.59 -9.22 37.77
CA GLU A 424 -2.79 -9.48 36.35
C GLU A 424 -2.66 -8.21 35.48
N VAL A 425 -3.25 -7.09 35.92
CA VAL A 425 -3.12 -5.79 35.21
C VAL A 425 -1.67 -5.31 35.24
N ALA A 426 -0.98 -5.39 36.39
CA ALA A 426 0.41 -4.98 36.47
C ALA A 426 1.35 -5.82 35.58
N ALA A 427 1.07 -7.11 35.43
CA ALA A 427 1.86 -8.04 34.61
C ALA A 427 1.79 -7.71 33.11
N VAL A 428 0.70 -7.08 32.63
CA VAL A 428 0.54 -6.71 31.21
C VAL A 428 1.66 -5.78 30.74
N LYS A 429 2.16 -4.88 31.58
CA LYS A 429 3.19 -3.91 31.22
C LYS A 429 4.40 -4.57 30.57
N GLY A 430 4.92 -5.65 31.16
CA GLY A 430 6.13 -6.31 30.69
C GLY A 430 5.99 -6.91 29.29
N SER A 431 4.87 -7.60 29.00
CA SER A 431 4.61 -8.18 27.68
C SER A 431 4.33 -7.10 26.63
N LEU A 432 3.57 -6.07 26.99
CA LEU A 432 3.27 -4.93 26.13
C LEU A 432 4.53 -4.18 25.70
N GLU A 433 5.41 -3.85 26.66
CA GLU A 433 6.71 -3.24 26.36
C GLU A 433 7.56 -4.12 25.44
N ALA A 434 7.72 -5.39 25.80
CA ALA A 434 8.50 -6.33 25.00
C ALA A 434 7.97 -6.46 23.57
N ASN A 435 6.66 -6.45 23.39
CA ASN A 435 6.06 -6.52 22.07
C ASN A 435 6.27 -5.24 21.26
N ILE A 436 6.14 -4.05 21.84
CA ILE A 436 6.41 -2.77 21.17
C ILE A 436 7.89 -2.66 20.78
N GLU A 437 8.81 -2.94 21.71
CA GLU A 437 10.26 -2.85 21.47
C GLU A 437 10.76 -3.83 20.41
N ASN A 438 10.05 -4.96 20.19
CA ASN A 438 10.33 -5.93 19.15
C ASN A 438 9.47 -5.71 17.89
N TYR A 439 8.80 -4.57 17.75
CA TYR A 439 7.98 -4.19 16.58
C TYR A 439 6.86 -5.21 16.28
N ARG A 440 6.30 -5.86 17.30
CA ARG A 440 5.17 -6.80 17.23
C ARG A 440 3.88 -6.11 17.67
N PHE A 441 3.42 -5.14 16.88
CA PHE A 441 2.33 -4.24 17.26
C PHE A 441 0.97 -4.94 17.35
N ARG A 442 0.74 -6.01 16.59
CA ARG A 442 -0.47 -6.85 16.70
C ARG A 442 -0.58 -7.49 18.07
N GLU A 443 0.51 -8.07 18.58
CA GLU A 443 0.53 -8.68 19.93
C GLU A 443 0.48 -7.60 21.00
N ALA A 444 1.19 -6.49 20.83
CA ALA A 444 1.13 -5.35 21.72
C ALA A 444 -0.31 -4.79 21.86
N LEU A 445 -1.06 -4.68 20.77
CA LEU A 445 -2.46 -4.26 20.79
C LEU A 445 -3.34 -5.24 21.57
N LYS A 446 -3.11 -6.55 21.42
CA LYS A 446 -3.82 -7.58 22.20
C LYS A 446 -3.55 -7.43 23.69
N ASP A 447 -2.29 -7.17 24.09
CA ASP A 447 -1.90 -6.93 25.48
C ASP A 447 -2.60 -5.68 26.03
N ALA A 448 -2.59 -4.56 25.29
CA ALA A 448 -3.27 -3.34 25.71
C ALA A 448 -4.78 -3.56 25.91
N MET A 449 -5.45 -4.26 24.97
CA MET A 449 -6.86 -4.59 25.06
C MET A 449 -7.16 -5.60 26.18
N ASN A 450 -6.19 -6.39 26.60
CA ASN A 450 -6.38 -7.35 27.68
C ASN A 450 -6.69 -6.68 29.03
N ILE A 451 -6.18 -5.46 29.27
CA ILE A 451 -6.52 -4.69 30.49
C ILE A 451 -8.02 -4.45 30.58
N ALA A 452 -8.66 -4.04 29.46
CA ALA A 452 -10.11 -3.87 29.43
C ALA A 452 -10.88 -5.19 29.58
N ARG A 453 -10.34 -6.31 29.07
CA ARG A 453 -10.92 -7.65 29.29
C ARG A 453 -10.86 -8.06 30.75
N ILE A 454 -9.72 -7.85 31.44
CA ILE A 454 -9.57 -8.07 32.87
C ILE A 454 -10.60 -7.23 33.65
N GLY A 455 -10.74 -5.94 33.30
CA GLY A 455 -11.73 -5.06 33.93
C GLY A 455 -13.17 -5.50 33.73
N ASN A 456 -13.55 -5.93 32.51
CA ASN A 456 -14.88 -6.47 32.26
C ASN A 456 -15.15 -7.75 33.08
N LYS A 457 -14.19 -8.67 33.11
CA LYS A 457 -14.28 -9.91 33.86
C LYS A 457 -14.42 -9.60 35.36
N TYR A 458 -13.60 -8.68 35.88
CA TYR A 458 -13.65 -8.27 37.28
C TYR A 458 -15.02 -7.72 37.67
N LEU A 459 -15.62 -6.81 36.89
CA LEU A 459 -16.96 -6.29 37.15
C LEU A 459 -18.05 -7.36 36.98
N ALA A 460 -17.89 -8.31 36.07
CA ALA A 460 -18.84 -9.39 35.88
C ALA A 460 -18.82 -10.37 37.04
N ASP A 461 -17.64 -10.75 37.53
CA ASP A 461 -17.50 -11.74 38.61
C ASP A 461 -17.84 -11.14 40.01
N THR A 462 -17.59 -9.85 40.20
CA THR A 462 -17.88 -9.17 41.47
C THR A 462 -19.29 -8.59 41.56
N GLU A 463 -20.04 -8.51 40.49
CA GLU A 463 -21.44 -8.08 40.39
C GLU A 463 -21.81 -6.85 41.27
N PRO A 464 -21.10 -5.69 41.20
CA PRO A 464 -21.34 -4.57 42.11
C PRO A 464 -22.78 -4.05 42.12
N TRP A 465 -23.57 -4.28 41.05
CA TRP A 465 -24.98 -3.91 40.94
C TRP A 465 -25.89 -4.83 41.78
N LYS A 466 -25.43 -6.00 42.21
CA LYS A 466 -26.09 -6.87 43.17
C LYS A 466 -25.58 -6.61 44.56
N VAL A 467 -24.26 -6.56 44.76
CA VAL A 467 -23.59 -6.43 46.05
C VAL A 467 -23.92 -5.09 46.72
N ILE A 468 -24.16 -4.01 45.98
CA ILE A 468 -24.54 -2.71 46.57
C ILE A 468 -25.72 -2.76 47.52
N LYS A 469 -26.63 -3.73 47.39
CA LYS A 469 -27.80 -3.90 48.20
C LYS A 469 -27.52 -4.52 49.58
N THR A 470 -26.38 -5.19 49.72
CA THR A 470 -26.02 -5.96 50.91
C THR A 470 -24.72 -5.46 51.57
N ASP A 471 -23.76 -5.04 50.75
CA ASP A 471 -22.45 -4.59 51.19
C ASP A 471 -21.93 -3.41 50.35
N SER A 472 -22.30 -2.19 50.72
CA SER A 472 -21.83 -0.96 50.06
C SER A 472 -20.34 -0.71 50.26
N GLY A 473 -19.76 -1.20 51.36
CA GLY A 473 -18.32 -1.11 51.65
C GLY A 473 -17.49 -1.90 50.62
N ARG A 474 -17.95 -3.11 50.32
CA ARG A 474 -17.35 -3.96 49.27
C ARG A 474 -17.38 -3.29 47.91
N VAL A 475 -18.53 -2.65 47.56
CA VAL A 475 -18.67 -1.96 46.26
C VAL A 475 -17.73 -0.77 46.11
N LYS A 476 -17.35 -0.08 47.20
CA LYS A 476 -16.31 0.98 47.18
C LYS A 476 -15.00 0.44 46.65
N THR A 477 -14.53 -0.69 47.20
CA THR A 477 -13.31 -1.37 46.76
C THR A 477 -13.37 -1.78 45.29
N ILE A 478 -14.49 -2.44 44.89
CA ILE A 478 -14.71 -2.90 43.51
C ILE A 478 -14.63 -1.73 42.53
N LEU A 479 -15.34 -0.62 42.78
CA LEU A 479 -15.37 0.49 41.88
C LEU A 479 -14.09 1.33 41.88
N ASN A 480 -13.39 1.42 43.04
CA ASN A 480 -12.06 1.99 43.04
C ASN A 480 -11.11 1.23 42.10
N ILE A 481 -11.01 -0.09 42.27
CA ILE A 481 -10.18 -0.95 41.42
C ILE A 481 -10.60 -0.82 39.90
N ALA A 482 -11.88 -0.82 39.62
CA ALA A 482 -12.37 -0.68 38.25
C ALA A 482 -11.97 0.67 37.59
N LEU A 483 -11.99 1.77 38.37
CA LEU A 483 -11.52 3.09 37.92
C LEU A 483 -10.00 3.13 37.72
N GLN A 484 -9.22 2.49 38.62
CA GLN A 484 -7.77 2.36 38.41
C GLN A 484 -7.47 1.54 37.12
N ILE A 485 -8.19 0.44 36.89
CA ILE A 485 -8.07 -0.34 35.61
C ILE A 485 -8.45 0.52 34.42
N THR A 486 -9.47 1.37 34.54
CA THR A 486 -9.87 2.30 33.45
C THR A 486 -8.76 3.30 33.12
N ALA A 487 -8.08 3.86 34.16
CA ALA A 487 -6.93 4.75 33.96
C ALA A 487 -5.73 4.01 33.32
N ASN A 488 -5.45 2.78 33.77
CA ASN A 488 -4.44 1.92 33.16
C ASN A 488 -4.76 1.59 31.69
N THR A 489 -6.04 1.37 31.36
CA THR A 489 -6.49 1.16 29.98
C THR A 489 -6.16 2.36 29.11
N ALA A 490 -6.40 3.61 29.60
CA ALA A 490 -6.06 4.82 28.86
C ALA A 490 -4.56 4.93 28.56
N ILE A 491 -3.68 4.58 29.52
CA ILE A 491 -2.23 4.58 29.31
C ILE A 491 -1.85 3.55 28.23
N ALA A 492 -2.35 2.34 28.34
CA ALA A 492 -1.95 1.22 27.49
C ALA A 492 -2.41 1.39 26.03
N ILE A 493 -3.61 1.97 25.82
CA ILE A 493 -4.17 2.13 24.45
C ILE A 493 -3.72 3.42 23.77
N GLU A 494 -3.13 4.38 24.47
CA GLU A 494 -2.76 5.69 23.91
C GLU A 494 -1.88 5.60 22.67
N PRO A 495 -0.87 4.73 22.59
CA PRO A 495 -0.09 4.59 21.35
C PRO A 495 -0.92 4.15 20.14
N PHE A 496 -1.94 3.33 20.37
CA PHE A 496 -2.76 2.72 19.32
C PHE A 496 -3.99 3.56 18.97
N MET A 497 -4.69 4.06 19.99
CA MET A 497 -5.98 4.75 19.91
C MET A 497 -5.97 6.05 20.72
N PRO A 498 -5.23 7.09 20.25
CA PRO A 498 -4.99 8.31 21.03
C PRO A 498 -6.24 9.13 21.32
N PHE A 499 -7.23 9.14 20.42
CA PHE A 499 -8.48 9.86 20.62
C PHE A 499 -9.31 9.21 21.74
N SER A 500 -9.39 7.88 21.75
CA SER A 500 -10.11 7.12 22.77
C SER A 500 -9.43 7.24 24.13
N ALA A 501 -8.09 7.16 24.18
CA ALA A 501 -7.33 7.39 25.40
C ALA A 501 -7.58 8.78 25.98
N SER A 502 -7.51 9.83 25.14
CA SER A 502 -7.82 11.20 25.53
C SER A 502 -9.25 11.35 26.07
N LYS A 503 -10.21 10.69 25.43
CA LYS A 503 -11.63 10.72 25.85
C LYS A 503 -11.83 10.02 27.20
N ILE A 504 -11.13 8.91 27.46
CA ILE A 504 -11.14 8.23 28.79
C ILE A 504 -10.57 9.16 29.86
N LEU A 505 -9.40 9.77 29.64
CA LEU A 505 -8.79 10.70 30.57
C LEU A 505 -9.70 11.90 30.89
N LYS A 506 -10.38 12.44 29.88
CA LYS A 506 -11.36 13.50 30.05
C LYS A 506 -12.57 13.06 30.89
N MET A 507 -13.09 11.83 30.68
CA MET A 507 -14.17 11.27 31.49
C MET A 507 -13.73 10.96 32.91
N LEU A 508 -12.47 10.62 33.14
CA LEU A 508 -11.90 10.46 34.47
C LEU A 508 -11.56 11.81 35.11
N ALA A 509 -11.58 12.91 34.39
CA ALA A 509 -11.17 14.27 34.79
C ALA A 509 -9.72 14.31 35.32
N VAL A 510 -8.81 13.57 34.69
CA VAL A 510 -7.40 13.50 35.05
C VAL A 510 -6.50 13.92 33.89
N GLU A 511 -5.28 14.35 34.22
CA GLU A 511 -4.24 14.62 33.24
C GLU A 511 -3.65 13.32 32.65
N LYS A 512 -2.83 13.46 31.60
CA LYS A 512 -2.13 12.36 30.96
C LYS A 512 -1.05 11.79 31.91
N PHE A 513 -1.06 10.47 32.05
CA PHE A 513 -0.03 9.72 32.81
C PHE A 513 1.14 9.37 31.87
N GLY A 514 2.34 9.24 32.47
CA GLY A 514 3.49 8.65 31.80
C GLY A 514 3.41 7.12 31.80
N TRP A 515 4.20 6.51 30.92
CA TRP A 515 4.24 5.04 30.76
C TRP A 515 4.69 4.29 32.01
N GLU A 516 5.54 4.92 32.83
CA GLU A 516 6.04 4.35 34.10
C GLU A 516 4.91 4.03 35.08
N ARG A 517 3.79 4.76 34.98
CA ARG A 517 2.59 4.58 35.79
C ARG A 517 1.69 3.41 35.39
N LEU A 518 1.96 2.80 34.25
CA LEU A 518 1.18 1.63 33.77
C LEU A 518 1.36 0.47 34.78
N GLY A 519 0.23 -0.10 35.24
CA GLY A 519 0.16 -1.12 36.27
C GLY A 519 -0.08 -0.60 37.69
N ALA A 520 0.00 0.72 37.91
CA ALA A 520 -0.25 1.32 39.24
C ALA A 520 -1.77 1.35 39.56
N MET A 521 -2.09 1.22 40.84
CA MET A 521 -3.47 1.23 41.36
C MET A 521 -3.76 2.43 42.26
N ASP A 522 -2.97 3.49 42.13
CA ASP A 522 -3.09 4.78 42.81
C ASP A 522 -3.10 5.95 41.81
N LEU A 523 -3.58 5.70 40.61
CA LEU A 523 -3.63 6.68 39.52
C LEU A 523 -4.66 7.79 39.80
N ILE A 524 -5.78 7.42 40.41
CA ILE A 524 -6.86 8.34 40.77
C ILE A 524 -7.08 8.29 42.27
N ALA A 525 -6.95 9.43 42.94
CA ALA A 525 -7.12 9.51 44.37
C ALA A 525 -8.58 9.30 44.81
N ALA A 526 -8.79 8.73 46.01
CA ALA A 526 -10.10 8.68 46.63
C ALA A 526 -10.61 10.13 46.89
N GLY A 527 -11.91 10.34 46.66
CA GLY A 527 -12.54 11.67 46.74
C GLY A 527 -12.43 12.48 45.46
N HIS A 528 -11.65 12.05 44.46
CA HIS A 528 -11.59 12.70 43.15
C HIS A 528 -12.94 12.62 42.44
N LYS A 529 -13.35 13.70 41.77
CA LYS A 529 -14.61 13.79 41.03
C LYS A 529 -14.38 13.47 39.56
N ILE A 530 -14.96 12.39 39.07
CA ILE A 530 -14.93 12.05 37.65
C ILE A 530 -15.93 12.91 36.85
N GLY A 531 -15.66 13.08 35.54
CA GLY A 531 -16.52 13.77 34.60
C GLY A 531 -17.73 12.92 34.17
N GLU A 532 -18.49 13.44 33.23
CA GLU A 532 -19.64 12.72 32.68
C GLU A 532 -19.22 11.56 31.78
N ALA A 533 -19.90 10.44 31.93
CA ALA A 533 -19.70 9.28 31.06
C ALA A 533 -20.29 9.52 29.67
N SER A 534 -19.53 9.18 28.65
CA SER A 534 -19.98 9.18 27.24
C SER A 534 -19.53 7.91 26.54
N LEU A 535 -20.26 7.52 25.49
CA LEU A 535 -19.87 6.34 24.71
C LEU A 535 -18.53 6.58 24.01
N LEU A 536 -17.59 5.66 24.15
CA LEU A 536 -16.32 5.71 23.42
C LEU A 536 -16.50 5.36 21.94
N PHE A 537 -17.30 4.36 21.68
CA PHE A 537 -17.54 3.81 20.33
C PHE A 537 -19.04 3.56 20.14
N GLU A 538 -19.49 3.72 18.90
CA GLU A 538 -20.82 3.36 18.45
C GLU A 538 -20.73 2.19 17.49
N LYS A 539 -21.80 1.37 17.48
CA LYS A 539 -21.91 0.29 16.51
C LYS A 539 -21.89 0.81 15.09
N ILE A 540 -21.33 0.04 14.22
CA ILE A 540 -21.40 0.24 12.77
C ILE A 540 -22.46 -0.72 12.24
N GLU A 541 -23.49 -0.18 11.58
CA GLU A 541 -24.60 -0.94 11.06
C GLU A 541 -24.28 -1.54 9.68
N ASP A 542 -25.04 -2.55 9.27
CA ASP A 542 -24.78 -3.31 8.03
C ASP A 542 -24.88 -2.45 6.76
N ASP A 543 -25.78 -1.47 6.74
CA ASP A 543 -25.97 -0.57 5.60
C ASP A 543 -24.75 0.33 5.34
N VAL A 544 -24.02 0.70 6.39
CA VAL A 544 -22.76 1.48 6.27
C VAL A 544 -21.71 0.66 5.53
N ILE A 545 -21.60 -0.62 5.89
CA ILE A 545 -20.64 -1.54 5.27
C ILE A 545 -21.08 -1.89 3.84
N GLN A 546 -22.38 -2.08 3.62
CA GLN A 546 -22.88 -2.37 2.27
C GLN A 546 -22.55 -1.24 1.29
N ARG A 547 -22.69 0.03 1.70
CA ARG A 547 -22.27 1.17 0.87
C ARG A 547 -20.79 1.10 0.44
N GLN A 548 -19.90 0.66 1.33
CA GLN A 548 -18.48 0.51 0.99
C GLN A 548 -18.24 -0.64 0.00
N LEU A 549 -18.94 -1.75 0.19
CA LEU A 549 -18.86 -2.89 -0.72
C LEU A 549 -19.42 -2.54 -2.10
N ASP A 550 -20.54 -1.80 -2.16
CA ASP A 550 -21.13 -1.33 -3.42
C ASP A 550 -20.19 -0.37 -4.17
N LYS A 551 -19.50 0.52 -3.45
CA LYS A 551 -18.48 1.42 -4.00
C LYS A 551 -17.32 0.62 -4.64
N LEU A 552 -16.84 -0.42 -3.97
CA LEU A 552 -15.81 -1.31 -4.50
C LEU A 552 -16.31 -2.11 -5.72
N ALA A 553 -17.55 -2.62 -5.67
CA ALA A 553 -18.15 -3.34 -6.79
C ALA A 553 -18.26 -2.45 -8.04
N ALA A 554 -18.71 -1.21 -7.90
CA ALA A 554 -18.78 -0.24 -8.99
C ALA A 554 -17.38 0.07 -9.56
N THR A 555 -16.36 0.18 -8.72
CA THR A 555 -14.97 0.37 -9.15
C THR A 555 -14.48 -0.82 -9.97
N LYS A 556 -14.79 -2.04 -9.53
CA LYS A 556 -14.41 -3.28 -10.24
C LYS A 556 -15.07 -3.37 -11.61
N GLU A 557 -16.36 -3.04 -11.69
CA GLU A 557 -17.12 -3.01 -12.95
C GLU A 557 -16.55 -1.96 -13.92
N ALA A 558 -16.24 -0.76 -13.43
CA ALA A 558 -15.63 0.29 -14.24
C ALA A 558 -14.25 -0.12 -14.79
N ASN A 559 -13.42 -0.80 -13.99
CA ASN A 559 -12.12 -1.30 -14.42
C ASN A 559 -12.26 -2.38 -15.49
N LEU A 560 -13.19 -3.33 -15.34
CA LEU A 560 -13.48 -4.35 -16.34
C LEU A 560 -13.98 -3.73 -17.65
N ALA A 561 -14.85 -2.73 -17.57
CA ALA A 561 -15.31 -2.00 -18.76
C ALA A 561 -14.18 -1.27 -19.47
N ALA A 562 -13.26 -0.65 -18.72
CA ALA A 562 -12.08 0.04 -19.27
C ALA A 562 -11.10 -0.95 -19.93
N GLU A 563 -10.86 -2.11 -19.32
CA GLU A 563 -10.03 -3.17 -19.90
C GLU A 563 -10.65 -3.71 -21.19
N ASN A 564 -11.96 -3.90 -21.22
CA ASN A 564 -12.67 -4.35 -22.41
C ASN A 564 -12.59 -3.34 -23.58
N LEU A 565 -12.68 -2.03 -23.28
CA LEU A 565 -12.49 -0.97 -24.29
C LEU A 565 -11.06 -0.92 -24.82
N GLN A 566 -10.07 -1.25 -24.02
CA GLN A 566 -8.66 -1.25 -24.42
C GLN A 566 -8.27 -2.45 -25.30
N ASN A 567 -9.06 -3.52 -25.26
CA ASN A 567 -8.84 -4.73 -26.07
C ASN A 567 -9.51 -4.70 -27.44
N ILE A 568 -10.14 -3.57 -27.83
CA ILE A 568 -10.68 -3.41 -29.20
C ILE A 568 -9.50 -3.16 -30.14
N GLU A 569 -9.33 -4.05 -31.15
CA GLU A 569 -8.35 -3.86 -32.22
C GLU A 569 -8.57 -2.52 -32.94
N SER A 570 -7.49 -1.85 -33.32
CA SER A 570 -7.57 -0.64 -34.12
C SER A 570 -8.23 -0.92 -35.46
N GLN A 571 -8.95 0.09 -35.97
CA GLN A 571 -9.54 0.01 -37.33
C GLN A 571 -8.46 -0.32 -38.36
N LYS A 572 -8.73 -1.31 -39.22
CA LYS A 572 -7.88 -1.64 -40.38
C LYS A 572 -7.94 -0.55 -41.44
N ASP A 573 -7.02 -0.61 -42.40
CA ASP A 573 -6.96 0.34 -43.51
C ASP A 573 -8.30 0.45 -44.23
N THR A 574 -8.62 1.66 -44.67
CA THR A 574 -9.86 1.94 -45.42
C THR A 574 -9.87 1.17 -46.74
N ILE A 575 -10.94 0.43 -46.97
CA ILE A 575 -11.22 -0.23 -48.26
C ILE A 575 -12.29 0.54 -49.05
N GLN A 576 -12.30 0.39 -50.38
CA GLN A 576 -13.34 0.97 -51.21
C GLN A 576 -14.60 0.11 -51.19
N PHE A 577 -15.76 0.71 -51.46
CA PHE A 577 -17.03 -0.01 -51.53
C PHE A 577 -17.01 -1.18 -52.53
N ASP A 578 -16.33 -1.00 -53.67
CA ASP A 578 -16.14 -2.04 -54.69
C ASP A 578 -15.37 -3.27 -54.16
N ASP A 579 -14.51 -3.11 -53.16
CA ASP A 579 -13.82 -4.24 -52.55
C ASP A 579 -14.75 -5.02 -51.61
N PHE A 580 -15.64 -4.33 -50.88
CA PHE A 580 -16.69 -4.99 -50.13
C PHE A 580 -17.69 -5.73 -51.01
N GLN A 581 -18.11 -5.15 -52.14
CA GLN A 581 -19.03 -5.78 -53.11
C GLN A 581 -18.48 -7.07 -53.72
N LYS A 582 -17.19 -7.29 -53.73
CA LYS A 582 -16.58 -8.55 -54.21
C LYS A 582 -16.81 -9.71 -53.23
N MET A 583 -17.19 -9.45 -51.99
CA MET A 583 -17.45 -10.49 -51.00
C MET A 583 -18.88 -11.00 -51.10
N ASP A 584 -19.06 -12.30 -51.29
CA ASP A 584 -20.38 -12.93 -51.29
C ASP A 584 -20.61 -13.60 -49.94
N ILE A 585 -21.27 -12.87 -49.02
CA ILE A 585 -21.60 -13.35 -47.66
C ILE A 585 -23.07 -13.77 -47.68
N ARG A 586 -23.35 -15.02 -47.25
CA ARG A 586 -24.71 -15.56 -47.25
C ARG A 586 -25.12 -16.16 -45.91
N VAL A 587 -26.42 -16.07 -45.64
CA VAL A 587 -27.04 -16.81 -44.55
C VAL A 587 -27.05 -18.29 -44.92
N SER A 588 -26.51 -19.12 -44.05
CA SER A 588 -26.36 -20.57 -44.25
C SER A 588 -26.84 -21.34 -43.02
N THR A 589 -27.21 -22.61 -43.21
CA THR A 589 -27.53 -23.51 -42.09
C THR A 589 -26.44 -24.57 -41.92
N ILE A 590 -25.96 -24.78 -40.71
CA ILE A 590 -25.03 -25.86 -40.38
C ILE A 590 -25.82 -27.17 -40.34
N LEU A 591 -25.60 -28.06 -41.29
CA LEU A 591 -26.31 -29.34 -41.40
C LEU A 591 -25.64 -30.44 -40.59
N ALA A 592 -24.32 -30.43 -40.52
CA ALA A 592 -23.52 -31.38 -39.78
C ALA A 592 -22.23 -30.72 -39.24
N ALA A 593 -21.74 -31.18 -38.08
CA ALA A 593 -20.48 -30.78 -37.53
C ALA A 593 -19.77 -32.02 -36.94
N GLU A 594 -18.47 -32.13 -37.17
CA GLU A 594 -17.66 -33.23 -36.61
C GLU A 594 -16.24 -32.76 -36.28
N LYS A 595 -15.59 -33.37 -35.29
CA LYS A 595 -14.21 -33.07 -34.91
C LYS A 595 -13.23 -33.61 -35.96
N VAL A 596 -12.28 -32.78 -36.38
CA VAL A 596 -11.23 -33.20 -37.31
C VAL A 596 -10.22 -34.06 -36.55
N ALA A 597 -9.98 -35.28 -37.05
CA ALA A 597 -9.07 -36.26 -36.41
C ALA A 597 -7.64 -35.65 -36.24
N LYS A 598 -7.01 -35.98 -35.08
CA LYS A 598 -5.66 -35.50 -34.74
C LYS A 598 -5.51 -33.97 -34.58
N THR A 599 -6.64 -33.25 -34.32
CA THR A 599 -6.62 -31.82 -34.01
C THR A 599 -7.45 -31.54 -32.76
N LYS A 600 -7.06 -30.53 -31.96
CA LYS A 600 -7.83 -30.11 -30.79
C LYS A 600 -8.75 -28.93 -31.10
N LYS A 601 -8.44 -28.16 -32.17
CA LYS A 601 -9.07 -26.86 -32.46
C LYS A 601 -10.06 -26.89 -33.64
N LEU A 602 -10.03 -27.91 -34.49
CA LEU A 602 -10.74 -27.87 -35.74
C LEU A 602 -12.05 -28.67 -35.71
N LEU A 603 -13.13 -28.03 -36.18
CA LEU A 603 -14.38 -28.69 -36.59
C LEU A 603 -14.52 -28.68 -38.11
N LYS A 604 -15.01 -29.78 -38.66
CA LYS A 604 -15.48 -29.87 -40.02
C LYS A 604 -17.01 -29.68 -40.03
N LEU A 605 -17.45 -28.67 -40.73
CA LEU A 605 -18.85 -28.28 -40.85
C LEU A 605 -19.34 -28.60 -42.26
N THR A 606 -20.54 -29.18 -42.37
CA THR A 606 -21.30 -29.21 -43.63
C THR A 606 -22.38 -28.15 -43.53
N VAL A 607 -22.35 -27.18 -44.44
CA VAL A 607 -23.27 -26.05 -44.45
C VAL A 607 -24.08 -25.99 -45.72
N ASP A 608 -25.38 -25.72 -45.59
CA ASP A 608 -26.27 -25.41 -46.72
C ASP A 608 -26.28 -23.89 -46.92
N THR A 609 -25.69 -23.43 -48.02
CA THR A 609 -25.53 -22.02 -48.35
C THR A 609 -26.73 -21.46 -49.12
N GLY A 610 -27.72 -22.27 -49.43
CA GLY A 610 -28.84 -21.92 -50.30
C GLY A 610 -28.52 -21.96 -51.79
N ILE A 611 -27.23 -22.07 -52.16
CA ILE A 611 -26.76 -22.29 -53.53
C ILE A 611 -26.32 -23.75 -53.71
N ASP A 612 -25.65 -24.27 -52.71
CA ASP A 612 -25.07 -25.60 -52.63
C ASP A 612 -24.80 -26.02 -51.18
N GLN A 613 -24.31 -27.26 -50.98
CA GLN A 613 -23.79 -27.73 -49.71
C GLN A 613 -22.25 -27.75 -49.76
N ARG A 614 -21.60 -27.21 -48.73
CA ARG A 614 -20.14 -27.08 -48.66
C ARG A 614 -19.56 -27.61 -47.39
N THR A 615 -18.30 -28.02 -47.49
CA THR A 615 -17.47 -28.32 -46.34
C THR A 615 -16.69 -27.09 -45.94
N ILE A 616 -16.76 -26.71 -44.66
CA ILE A 616 -15.96 -25.62 -44.07
C ILE A 616 -15.21 -26.16 -42.86
N ILE A 617 -13.90 -25.90 -42.82
CA ILE A 617 -13.07 -26.21 -41.64
C ILE A 617 -12.89 -24.91 -40.83
N SER A 618 -13.24 -24.98 -39.53
CA SER A 618 -13.15 -23.81 -38.63
C SER A 618 -12.45 -24.16 -37.33
N GLY A 619 -11.69 -23.22 -36.78
CA GLY A 619 -10.90 -23.34 -35.54
C GLY A 619 -11.72 -23.18 -34.28
N ILE A 620 -12.93 -23.65 -34.21
CA ILE A 620 -13.92 -23.37 -33.17
C ILE A 620 -14.19 -24.53 -32.19
N ALA A 621 -13.44 -25.62 -32.27
CA ALA A 621 -13.68 -26.82 -31.45
C ALA A 621 -13.42 -26.62 -29.95
N GLU A 622 -12.72 -25.54 -29.55
CA GLU A 622 -12.49 -25.17 -28.16
C GLU A 622 -13.67 -24.37 -27.60
N TYR A 623 -14.54 -23.81 -28.44
CA TYR A 623 -15.67 -22.95 -28.07
C TYR A 623 -17.02 -23.58 -28.25
N PHE A 624 -17.15 -24.57 -29.17
CA PHE A 624 -18.43 -25.22 -29.54
C PHE A 624 -18.27 -26.72 -29.63
N THR A 625 -19.26 -27.43 -29.15
CA THR A 625 -19.43 -28.85 -29.48
C THR A 625 -20.14 -28.99 -30.82
N PRO A 626 -19.95 -30.12 -31.56
CA PRO A 626 -20.66 -30.37 -32.82
C PRO A 626 -22.18 -30.24 -32.69
N GLU A 627 -22.74 -30.76 -31.59
CA GLU A 627 -24.18 -30.82 -31.31
C GLU A 627 -24.79 -29.41 -31.13
N GLU A 628 -24.02 -28.45 -30.58
CA GLU A 628 -24.47 -27.08 -30.37
C GLU A 628 -24.56 -26.28 -31.68
N LEU A 629 -23.90 -26.71 -32.75
CA LEU A 629 -23.85 -26.01 -34.02
C LEU A 629 -24.87 -26.50 -35.03
N ILE A 630 -25.25 -27.79 -34.95
CA ILE A 630 -26.19 -28.40 -35.95
C ILE A 630 -27.56 -27.72 -35.86
N GLY A 631 -28.06 -27.32 -37.03
CA GLY A 631 -29.33 -26.61 -37.21
C GLY A 631 -29.25 -25.09 -37.03
N ARG A 632 -28.11 -24.56 -36.57
CA ARG A 632 -27.96 -23.11 -36.40
C ARG A 632 -27.72 -22.39 -37.73
N LYS A 633 -28.24 -21.17 -37.81
CA LYS A 633 -27.94 -20.23 -38.90
C LYS A 633 -26.59 -19.56 -38.62
N ALA A 634 -25.81 -19.39 -39.70
CA ALA A 634 -24.51 -18.71 -39.64
C ALA A 634 -24.32 -17.86 -40.91
N LEU A 635 -23.48 -16.85 -40.79
CA LEU A 635 -23.02 -16.07 -41.94
C LEU A 635 -21.76 -16.73 -42.50
N VAL A 636 -21.75 -16.96 -43.82
CA VAL A 636 -20.65 -17.64 -44.49
C VAL A 636 -20.20 -16.81 -45.71
N LEU A 637 -18.89 -16.54 -45.78
CA LEU A 637 -18.24 -16.00 -46.98
C LEU A 637 -18.07 -17.16 -47.97
N VAL A 638 -18.89 -17.18 -49.03
CA VAL A 638 -18.99 -18.33 -49.93
C VAL A 638 -18.07 -18.26 -51.13
N ASN A 639 -17.55 -17.10 -51.50
CA ASN A 639 -16.65 -16.93 -52.65
C ASN A 639 -15.17 -16.82 -52.28
N LEU A 640 -14.81 -17.29 -51.08
CA LEU A 640 -13.41 -17.41 -50.68
C LEU A 640 -12.76 -18.59 -51.41
N ALA A 641 -11.53 -18.40 -51.90
CA ALA A 641 -10.79 -19.46 -52.60
C ALA A 641 -10.65 -20.69 -51.69
N PRO A 642 -10.90 -21.90 -52.20
CA PRO A 642 -10.78 -23.13 -51.43
C PRO A 642 -9.38 -23.31 -50.84
N ARG A 643 -9.31 -23.76 -49.58
CA ARG A 643 -8.04 -23.98 -48.86
C ARG A 643 -8.04 -25.38 -48.25
N GLU A 644 -6.94 -26.11 -48.44
CA GLU A 644 -6.74 -27.40 -47.78
C GLU A 644 -6.22 -27.23 -46.35
N LEU A 645 -6.93 -27.82 -45.38
CA LEU A 645 -6.58 -27.84 -43.97
C LEU A 645 -6.60 -29.30 -43.47
N LYS A 646 -5.44 -29.84 -43.12
CA LYS A 646 -5.30 -31.23 -42.62
C LYS A 646 -5.86 -32.30 -43.58
N GLY A 647 -5.68 -32.13 -44.90
CA GLY A 647 -6.17 -33.06 -45.91
C GLY A 647 -7.66 -32.87 -46.30
N ILE A 648 -8.32 -31.84 -45.76
CA ILE A 648 -9.74 -31.54 -46.07
C ILE A 648 -9.83 -30.15 -46.71
N VAL A 649 -10.49 -30.08 -47.85
CA VAL A 649 -10.69 -28.83 -48.57
C VAL A 649 -11.84 -28.04 -47.93
N SER A 650 -11.53 -26.84 -47.38
CA SER A 650 -12.51 -25.86 -46.90
C SER A 650 -12.93 -24.94 -48.03
N GLN A 651 -14.24 -24.82 -48.29
CA GLN A 651 -14.82 -24.09 -49.43
C GLN A 651 -15.59 -22.85 -48.96
N GLY A 652 -14.98 -22.02 -48.14
CA GLY A 652 -15.55 -20.81 -47.57
C GLY A 652 -15.12 -20.61 -46.14
N MET A 653 -15.64 -19.57 -45.50
CA MET A 653 -15.34 -19.20 -44.12
C MET A 653 -16.61 -18.83 -43.36
N ILE A 654 -16.82 -19.47 -42.21
CA ILE A 654 -17.87 -19.06 -41.27
C ILE A 654 -17.41 -17.81 -40.51
N LEU A 655 -18.27 -16.80 -40.41
CA LEU A 655 -17.97 -15.56 -39.72
C LEU A 655 -18.24 -15.69 -38.22
N MET A 656 -17.30 -15.26 -37.43
CA MET A 656 -17.35 -15.27 -35.99
C MET A 656 -17.04 -13.86 -35.46
N ALA A 657 -17.66 -13.48 -34.37
CA ALA A 657 -17.19 -12.33 -33.55
C ALA A 657 -16.34 -12.86 -32.40
N GLU A 658 -15.21 -12.22 -32.14
CA GLU A 658 -14.39 -12.46 -30.97
C GLU A 658 -14.68 -11.37 -29.94
N ASP A 659 -15.09 -11.77 -28.72
CA ASP A 659 -15.30 -10.81 -27.64
C ASP A 659 -13.98 -10.44 -26.96
N ALA A 660 -14.01 -9.45 -26.08
CA ALA A 660 -12.84 -8.96 -25.36
C ALA A 660 -12.13 -10.03 -24.48
N SER A 661 -12.79 -11.15 -24.22
CA SER A 661 -12.19 -12.30 -23.50
C SER A 661 -11.52 -13.31 -24.44
N GLY A 662 -11.56 -13.08 -25.76
CA GLY A 662 -11.10 -14.02 -26.78
C GLY A 662 -12.10 -15.15 -27.08
N LYS A 663 -13.33 -15.05 -26.59
CA LYS A 663 -14.38 -16.04 -26.85
C LYS A 663 -15.04 -15.79 -28.20
N LEU A 664 -15.09 -16.83 -29.02
CA LEU A 664 -15.73 -16.77 -30.32
C LEU A 664 -17.25 -16.94 -30.23
N LEU A 665 -17.99 -16.04 -30.89
CA LEU A 665 -19.44 -16.03 -30.99
C LEU A 665 -19.86 -16.25 -32.45
N LEU A 666 -20.80 -17.16 -32.68
CA LEU A 666 -21.33 -17.44 -34.02
C LEU A 666 -22.20 -16.26 -34.45
N LEU A 667 -21.87 -15.65 -35.60
CA LEU A 667 -22.69 -14.64 -36.24
C LEU A 667 -23.79 -15.27 -37.07
N GLY A 668 -25.03 -14.82 -36.89
CA GLY A 668 -26.20 -15.29 -37.60
C GLY A 668 -27.31 -14.25 -37.66
N PRO A 669 -28.35 -14.44 -38.49
CA PRO A 669 -29.47 -13.51 -38.56
C PRO A 669 -30.31 -13.54 -37.28
N ASN A 670 -30.83 -12.39 -36.91
CA ASN A 670 -31.73 -12.25 -35.76
C ASN A 670 -33.20 -12.47 -36.18
N GLY A 671 -33.52 -13.69 -36.56
CA GLY A 671 -34.88 -14.07 -37.03
C GLY A 671 -34.87 -15.15 -38.10
N ASN A 672 -36.08 -15.52 -38.58
CA ASN A 672 -36.26 -16.53 -39.64
C ASN A 672 -35.86 -15.96 -41.00
N THR A 673 -34.70 -16.38 -41.50
CA THR A 673 -34.17 -15.99 -42.81
C THR A 673 -33.86 -17.24 -43.61
N ASN A 674 -34.15 -17.21 -44.89
CA ASN A 674 -33.86 -18.33 -45.79
C ASN A 674 -32.35 -18.47 -46.05
N ASN A 675 -31.90 -19.72 -46.31
CA ASN A 675 -30.54 -19.93 -46.77
C ASN A 675 -30.36 -19.24 -48.11
N GLY A 676 -29.14 -18.72 -48.36
CA GLY A 676 -28.83 -17.97 -49.56
C GLY A 676 -29.12 -16.48 -49.49
N ALA A 677 -29.79 -15.98 -48.47
CA ALA A 677 -29.98 -14.55 -48.29
C ALA A 677 -28.61 -13.84 -48.22
N ILE A 678 -28.44 -12.82 -49.05
CA ILE A 678 -27.20 -12.04 -49.19
C ILE A 678 -27.11 -11.06 -48.03
N VAL A 679 -25.91 -10.95 -47.46
CA VAL A 679 -25.53 -9.97 -46.43
C VAL A 679 -24.71 -8.89 -47.11
N GLY A 680 -25.22 -7.64 -47.10
CA GLY A 680 -24.59 -6.51 -47.77
C GLY A 680 -24.90 -5.19 -47.10
#